data_5393768318f05c4b50c8d987f61d14ea
#
_entry.id   5393768318f05c4b50c8d987f61d14ea
#
_cell.length_a   1.000
_cell.length_b   1.000
_cell.length_c   1.000
_cell.angle_alpha   90.00
_cell.angle_beta   90.00
_cell.angle_gamma   90.00
#
_symmetry.space_group_name_H-M   'P 1'
#
loop_
_entity.id
_entity.type
_entity.pdbx_description
1 polymer ?
#
loop_
_entity_poly.entity_id
_entity_poly.type
_entity_poly.pdbx_seq_one_letter_code
_entity_poly.pdbx_strand_id
1 'polypeptide(L)'
;ANIVIKNNNGEEYGTTSDRNGGFKLDNISSGNYSLMVSFIGYEDYRENIKILKGKIYNVNVTLNIEPILMAKLEIISELDAPYENLPGAASVMDMQRIKLVNPIGTQEMLEYVPGINGFSDDGIGNSRISIGIRGLNPRRSSRVLILEDGVPIQPALYVYPNMYYNPPADRIDQIEVIKGSGSILYGPQTMGGVINYFTKRPRNEFGGLAKLTVGENQYSSAFAEIGGLGSGKLRADFQFLAKRGDGFRENNTFEQINNTLKLNYRRSATKNLYLKANYNYENSQATYTGLTQLSFEENPRFNPKEDDNFKVVRAALDLIQSEKLSANISKSTTAFLSFFDRRWWRENDVFIKVGDLDQENPTPQPYYGSNLVRVGNGVDNFGILRTFYVAGLKESYNIDHTLLGNSSTMETGWRVYWERFIDDRKTGFTSDSVFATDAREGVYFRGSGDSLIIYPGSNSHHYETAAFSAFISESIDFGTFTLRPGLRLEVFEQERVDRLAGSLYQDKTLVVPLPGIAFSSNMLGTMLFGGVHRGFTPPSSGALKILNFGEGLEDSDLDLEAEKSWNKEVGIRGSLALVDYEIAGFHIGIENLVAAGRGTAFRNLGKVNSQGVEVRTDFLLSKMSKLMPNIGIVYTYLSTEVVDGTITSNIQPVGQEVSINGKKLPYSPDHTLNVGVELNPISSFLFRLDYKYVSKVYTDFQNLEDEDDRVGYNLGISGPIPSYSLINLSSSYQLSQKMKLFFTGKNITDEIYIGSRLHSNPGQKDANISSGILPGARRQINLGIEYTF
;
A
#
# COMPACT_ATOMS: atom_id res chain seq x y z
N ALA A 1 16.90 9.35 37.98
CA ALA A 1 15.59 8.79 37.75
C ALA A 1 14.55 9.54 38.58
N ASN A 2 13.32 9.61 38.07
CA ASN A 2 12.17 10.10 38.81
C ASN A 2 11.49 8.89 39.48
N ILE A 3 11.18 9.01 40.74
CA ILE A 3 10.57 7.98 41.53
C ILE A 3 9.25 8.50 42.07
N VAL A 4 8.15 7.83 41.74
CA VAL A 4 6.79 8.20 42.12
C VAL A 4 6.09 7.00 42.74
N ILE A 5 5.41 7.17 43.88
CA ILE A 5 4.49 6.18 44.40
C ILE A 5 3.09 6.81 44.48
N LYS A 6 2.07 6.05 44.05
CA LYS A 6 0.67 6.49 44.02
C LYS A 6 -0.25 5.41 44.55
N ASN A 7 -1.20 5.78 45.43
CA ASN A 7 -2.22 4.86 45.89
C ASN A 7 -3.55 5.03 45.14
N ASN A 8 -4.46 4.10 45.32
CA ASN A 8 -5.78 4.12 44.69
C ASN A 8 -6.68 5.28 45.14
N ASN A 9 -6.29 5.98 46.22
CA ASN A 9 -7.04 7.13 46.74
C ASN A 9 -6.52 8.47 46.17
N GLY A 10 -5.51 8.44 45.28
CA GLY A 10 -4.96 9.63 44.64
C GLY A 10 -3.80 10.28 45.42
N GLU A 11 -3.37 9.73 46.56
CA GLU A 11 -2.17 10.24 47.26
C GLU A 11 -0.92 9.83 46.45
N GLU A 12 -0.06 10.82 46.20
CA GLU A 12 1.15 10.67 45.41
C GLU A 12 2.35 11.29 46.14
N TYR A 13 3.45 10.53 46.15
CA TYR A 13 4.72 10.97 46.71
C TYR A 13 5.82 10.78 45.67
N GLY A 14 6.67 11.79 45.47
CA GLY A 14 7.71 11.73 44.47
C GLY A 14 9.07 12.20 44.98
N THR A 15 10.14 11.66 44.41
CA THR A 15 11.52 12.08 44.62
C THR A 15 12.35 11.82 43.38
N THR A 16 13.60 12.25 43.38
CA THR A 16 14.57 11.94 42.33
C THR A 16 15.77 11.18 42.89
N SER A 17 16.40 10.33 42.11
CA SER A 17 17.65 9.68 42.51
C SER A 17 18.83 10.67 42.48
N ASP A 18 19.78 10.45 43.36
CA ASP A 18 21.07 11.11 43.35
C ASP A 18 21.99 10.59 42.20
N ARG A 19 23.23 11.10 42.11
CA ARG A 19 24.20 10.70 41.07
C ARG A 19 24.64 9.23 41.15
N ASN A 20 24.46 8.60 42.33
CA ASN A 20 24.81 7.20 42.57
C ASN A 20 23.60 6.28 42.43
N GLY A 21 22.41 6.81 42.03
CA GLY A 21 21.15 6.05 41.93
C GLY A 21 20.40 5.90 43.25
N GLY A 22 20.89 6.47 44.34
CA GLY A 22 20.22 6.42 45.64
C GLY A 22 18.98 7.33 45.68
N PHE A 23 17.89 6.87 46.27
CA PHE A 23 16.70 7.69 46.50
C PHE A 23 16.05 7.38 47.84
N LYS A 24 15.27 8.32 48.35
CA LYS A 24 14.54 8.18 49.59
C LYS A 24 13.21 8.92 49.54
N LEU A 25 12.17 8.28 50.02
CA LEU A 25 10.86 8.86 50.26
C LEU A 25 10.51 8.70 51.74
N ASP A 26 10.19 9.80 52.42
CA ASP A 26 9.87 9.81 53.84
C ASP A 26 8.40 10.17 54.08
N ASN A 27 7.88 9.83 55.26
CA ASN A 27 6.55 10.19 55.75
C ASN A 27 5.39 9.65 54.86
N ILE A 28 5.52 8.46 54.31
CA ILE A 28 4.50 7.82 53.51
C ILE A 28 3.44 7.18 54.39
N SER A 29 2.18 7.42 54.14
CA SER A 29 1.07 6.80 54.83
C SER A 29 1.07 5.26 54.61
N SER A 30 0.59 4.47 55.55
CA SER A 30 0.45 3.00 55.34
C SER A 30 -0.64 2.74 54.32
N GLY A 31 -0.36 1.86 53.33
CA GLY A 31 -1.28 1.55 52.23
C GLY A 31 -0.65 0.74 51.13
N ASN A 32 -1.44 0.38 50.12
CA ASN A 32 -0.95 -0.20 48.88
C ASN A 32 -0.65 0.91 47.87
N TYR A 33 0.54 0.88 47.31
CA TYR A 33 1.02 1.87 46.36
C TYR A 33 1.53 1.20 45.10
N SER A 34 1.39 1.85 43.98
CA SER A 34 2.11 1.54 42.73
C SER A 34 3.38 2.41 42.72
N LEU A 35 4.54 1.79 42.78
CA LEU A 35 5.84 2.43 42.55
C LEU A 35 6.09 2.53 41.05
N MET A 36 6.42 3.71 40.58
CA MET A 36 6.90 3.95 39.23
C MET A 36 8.27 4.63 39.31
N VAL A 37 9.24 4.07 38.60
CA VAL A 37 10.57 4.66 38.46
C VAL A 37 10.83 4.89 36.98
N SER A 38 11.01 6.14 36.58
CA SER A 38 11.24 6.54 35.21
C SER A 38 12.55 7.31 35.05
N PHE A 39 13.24 7.03 33.93
CA PHE A 39 14.43 7.79 33.57
C PHE A 39 14.52 7.88 32.04
N ILE A 40 14.86 9.05 31.52
CA ILE A 40 14.92 9.27 30.06
C ILE A 40 15.81 8.23 29.36
N GLY A 41 15.25 7.49 28.43
CA GLY A 41 15.95 6.42 27.69
C GLY A 41 15.95 5.06 28.38
N TYR A 42 15.08 4.84 29.37
CA TYR A 42 14.88 3.57 30.06
C TYR A 42 13.40 3.26 30.18
N GLU A 43 13.05 1.98 30.16
CA GLU A 43 11.69 1.49 30.43
C GLU A 43 11.25 1.90 31.84
N ASP A 44 10.01 2.33 31.97
CA ASP A 44 9.42 2.62 33.26
C ASP A 44 9.34 1.33 34.09
N TYR A 45 9.96 1.33 35.23
CA TYR A 45 9.80 0.25 36.19
C TYR A 45 8.53 0.47 37.00
N ARG A 46 7.68 -0.55 37.11
CA ARG A 46 6.44 -0.51 37.91
C ARG A 46 6.35 -1.73 38.81
N GLU A 47 6.06 -1.46 40.08
CA GLU A 47 5.89 -2.48 41.11
C GLU A 47 4.81 -2.07 42.10
N ASN A 48 3.97 -3.03 42.52
CA ASN A 48 3.01 -2.79 43.57
C ASN A 48 3.64 -3.08 44.92
N ILE A 49 3.74 -2.08 45.80
CA ILE A 49 4.34 -2.19 47.13
C ILE A 49 3.31 -1.94 48.23
N LYS A 50 3.43 -2.67 49.32
CA LYS A 50 2.57 -2.47 50.50
C LYS A 50 3.38 -1.86 51.64
N ILE A 51 3.07 -0.62 51.96
CA ILE A 51 3.75 0.12 53.01
C ILE A 51 3.04 -0.06 54.35
N LEU A 52 3.78 -0.47 55.38
CA LEU A 52 3.29 -0.67 56.74
C LEU A 52 3.87 0.40 57.67
N LYS A 53 3.08 0.88 58.61
CA LYS A 53 3.49 1.94 59.57
C LYS A 53 4.77 1.57 60.32
N GLY A 54 5.77 2.45 60.28
CA GLY A 54 7.02 2.31 61.02
C GLY A 54 8.02 1.29 60.44
N LYS A 55 7.83 0.79 59.22
CA LYS A 55 8.80 -0.08 58.54
C LYS A 55 9.53 0.65 57.43
N ILE A 56 10.80 0.35 57.24
CA ILE A 56 11.64 0.81 56.14
C ILE A 56 11.61 -0.28 55.09
N TYR A 57 11.37 0.12 53.81
CA TYR A 57 11.41 -0.77 52.67
C TYR A 57 12.62 -0.39 51.82
N ASN A 58 13.46 -1.35 51.52
CA ASN A 58 14.55 -1.18 50.54
C ASN A 58 14.10 -1.78 49.19
N VAL A 59 14.09 -0.95 48.18
CA VAL A 59 13.77 -1.34 46.80
C VAL A 59 15.00 -1.12 45.92
N ASN A 60 15.44 -2.18 45.26
CA ASN A 60 16.49 -2.08 44.23
C ASN A 60 15.84 -2.16 42.87
N VAL A 61 15.96 -1.12 42.10
CA VAL A 61 15.38 -0.98 40.77
C VAL A 61 16.51 -1.02 39.75
N THR A 62 16.40 -1.94 38.82
CA THR A 62 17.23 -1.95 37.62
C THR A 62 16.35 -1.50 36.45
N LEU A 63 16.63 -0.34 35.89
CA LEU A 63 15.95 0.14 34.70
C LEU A 63 16.60 -0.49 33.47
N ASN A 64 15.80 -1.17 32.68
CA ASN A 64 16.20 -1.62 31.34
C ASN A 64 16.30 -0.39 30.43
N ILE A 65 17.32 -0.36 29.59
CA ILE A 65 17.43 0.70 28.59
C ILE A 65 16.26 0.50 27.63
N GLU A 66 15.29 1.40 27.66
CA GLU A 66 14.31 1.49 26.59
C GLU A 66 15.08 1.90 25.33
N PRO A 67 15.07 1.08 24.25
CA PRO A 67 15.49 1.59 22.96
C PRO A 67 14.60 2.81 22.73
N ILE A 68 15.19 3.97 22.42
CA ILE A 68 14.43 5.00 21.74
C ILE A 68 13.99 4.32 20.46
N LEU A 69 12.82 3.73 20.50
CA LEU A 69 12.13 3.23 19.34
C LEU A 69 12.20 4.39 18.38
N MET A 70 12.68 4.14 17.18
CA MET A 70 12.58 5.09 16.09
C MET A 70 11.22 5.69 16.26
N ALA A 71 11.13 6.99 16.40
CA ALA A 71 9.88 7.65 16.55
C ALA A 71 8.93 6.91 15.61
N LYS A 72 7.96 6.20 16.16
CA LYS A 72 6.80 5.77 15.40
C LYS A 72 6.27 7.10 14.95
N LEU A 73 6.87 7.54 13.83
CA LEU A 73 6.67 8.86 13.34
C LEU A 73 5.20 8.94 13.02
N GLU A 74 4.63 9.82 13.73
CA GLU A 74 3.74 10.79 13.18
C GLU A 74 2.27 10.59 13.35
N ILE A 75 1.69 9.66 14.00
CA ILE A 75 0.27 9.77 14.37
C ILE A 75 -0.09 8.70 15.41
N ILE A 76 0.58 7.55 15.35
CA ILE A 76 0.36 6.45 16.29
C ILE A 76 1.67 6.28 17.05
N SER A 77 1.93 7.21 17.96
CA SER A 77 3.27 7.36 18.55
C SER A 77 3.60 6.42 19.69
N GLU A 78 2.66 5.65 20.19
CA GLU A 78 2.95 4.72 21.29
C GLU A 78 2.25 3.39 21.03
N LEU A 79 3.02 2.31 21.06
CA LEU A 79 2.50 0.93 21.09
C LEU A 79 1.56 0.69 22.28
N ASP A 80 1.60 1.59 23.26
CA ASP A 80 0.76 1.60 24.44
C ASP A 80 -0.36 2.66 24.38
N ALA A 81 -0.37 3.56 23.37
CA ALA A 81 -1.54 4.36 23.09
C ALA A 81 -2.55 3.45 22.38
N PRO A 82 -3.68 3.15 23.01
CA PRO A 82 -4.64 2.25 22.40
C PRO A 82 -5.05 2.83 21.05
N TYR A 83 -5.24 1.96 20.04
CA TYR A 83 -5.92 2.24 18.77
C TYR A 83 -7.12 3.19 18.94
N GLU A 84 -7.71 3.18 20.12
CA GLU A 84 -8.76 4.03 20.60
C GLU A 84 -8.47 5.53 20.49
N ASN A 85 -7.23 5.99 20.52
CA ASN A 85 -6.87 7.43 20.58
C ASN A 85 -6.51 8.05 19.22
N LEU A 86 -6.60 7.29 18.11
CA LEU A 86 -6.31 7.81 16.79
C LEU A 86 -7.40 8.77 16.31
N PRO A 87 -7.04 9.99 15.88
CA PRO A 87 -8.01 10.91 15.29
C PRO A 87 -8.37 10.44 13.86
N GLY A 88 -9.67 10.33 13.58
CA GLY A 88 -10.16 9.92 12.29
C GLY A 88 -10.20 8.41 12.07
N ALA A 89 -10.77 8.01 10.92
CA ALA A 89 -10.86 6.60 10.55
C ALA A 89 -9.48 6.04 10.22
N ALA A 90 -9.07 5.04 10.97
CA ALA A 90 -7.81 4.36 10.80
C ALA A 90 -7.96 2.86 11.06
N SER A 91 -7.07 2.05 10.51
CA SER A 91 -7.05 0.62 10.77
C SER A 91 -5.63 0.17 11.02
N VAL A 92 -5.45 -0.64 12.03
CA VAL A 92 -4.16 -1.24 12.39
C VAL A 92 -4.28 -2.74 12.27
N MET A 93 -3.33 -3.36 11.56
CA MET A 93 -3.15 -4.82 11.52
C MET A 93 -1.81 -5.16 12.12
N ASP A 94 -1.83 -5.86 13.23
CA ASP A 94 -0.63 -6.32 13.91
C ASP A 94 -0.06 -7.63 13.31
N MET A 95 1.13 -8.00 13.76
CA MET A 95 1.82 -9.21 13.32
C MET A 95 0.99 -10.48 13.59
N GLN A 96 0.19 -10.54 14.64
CA GLN A 96 -0.58 -11.75 14.96
C GLN A 96 -1.63 -11.98 13.86
N ARG A 97 -2.35 -10.93 13.46
CA ARG A 97 -3.34 -10.98 12.39
C ARG A 97 -2.70 -11.29 11.03
N ILE A 98 -1.54 -10.69 10.73
CA ILE A 98 -0.77 -10.98 9.53
C ILE A 98 -0.36 -12.45 9.46
N LYS A 99 0.14 -13.01 10.56
CA LYS A 99 0.53 -14.43 10.65
C LYS A 99 -0.65 -15.39 10.48
N LEU A 100 -1.84 -15.01 10.95
CA LEU A 100 -3.06 -15.82 10.81
C LEU A 100 -3.49 -15.95 9.36
N VAL A 101 -3.51 -14.85 8.64
CA VAL A 101 -3.85 -14.82 7.21
C VAL A 101 -2.80 -15.55 6.38
N ASN A 102 -1.55 -15.54 6.84
CA ASN A 102 -0.37 -16.11 6.15
C ASN A 102 -0.38 -15.77 4.65
N PRO A 103 -0.33 -14.48 4.30
CA PRO A 103 -0.54 -14.03 2.94
C PRO A 103 0.60 -14.44 2.02
N ILE A 104 0.30 -14.75 0.77
CA ILE A 104 1.28 -14.93 -0.30
C ILE A 104 1.70 -13.57 -0.84
N GLY A 105 0.72 -12.71 -1.12
CA GLY A 105 0.90 -11.32 -1.53
C GLY A 105 0.46 -10.34 -0.46
N THR A 106 1.10 -9.17 -0.41
CA THR A 106 0.81 -8.13 0.59
C THR A 106 -0.63 -7.60 0.51
N GLN A 107 -1.24 -7.61 -0.69
CA GLN A 107 -2.62 -7.18 -0.88
C GLN A 107 -3.63 -7.98 -0.05
N GLU A 108 -3.38 -9.26 0.20
CA GLU A 108 -4.29 -10.12 0.95
C GLU A 108 -4.52 -9.64 2.40
N MET A 109 -3.53 -8.97 2.98
CA MET A 109 -3.66 -8.37 4.31
C MET A 109 -4.61 -7.19 4.32
N LEU A 110 -4.63 -6.41 3.24
CA LEU A 110 -5.42 -5.18 3.15
C LEU A 110 -6.91 -5.45 2.89
N GLU A 111 -7.29 -6.66 2.51
CA GLU A 111 -8.69 -7.08 2.34
C GLU A 111 -9.48 -7.05 3.65
N TYR A 112 -8.81 -7.04 4.80
CA TYR A 112 -9.41 -6.96 6.14
C TYR A 112 -9.53 -5.53 6.66
N VAL A 113 -9.33 -4.54 5.80
CA VAL A 113 -9.47 -3.12 6.14
C VAL A 113 -10.71 -2.56 5.47
N PRO A 114 -11.68 -1.99 6.21
CA PRO A 114 -12.87 -1.41 5.62
C PRO A 114 -12.53 -0.23 4.71
N GLY A 115 -13.31 -0.05 3.64
CA GLY A 115 -13.10 1.00 2.65
C GLY A 115 -12.04 0.69 1.59
N ILE A 116 -11.33 -0.42 1.70
CA ILE A 116 -10.37 -0.85 0.66
C ILE A 116 -11.10 -1.62 -0.44
N ASN A 117 -10.83 -1.22 -1.68
CA ASN A 117 -11.21 -1.92 -2.90
C ASN A 117 -9.95 -2.22 -3.71
N GLY A 118 -9.94 -3.32 -4.42
CA GLY A 118 -8.76 -3.73 -5.19
C GLY A 118 -9.03 -4.89 -6.11
N PHE A 119 -8.07 -5.14 -6.99
CA PHE A 119 -8.05 -6.31 -7.87
C PHE A 119 -6.62 -6.80 -8.04
N SER A 120 -6.49 -8.07 -8.44
CA SER A 120 -5.20 -8.64 -8.84
C SER A 120 -4.99 -8.44 -10.33
N ASP A 121 -3.79 -8.01 -10.70
CA ASP A 121 -3.46 -7.78 -12.12
C ASP A 121 -3.12 -9.08 -12.86
N ASP A 122 -2.45 -10.03 -12.23
CA ASP A 122 -1.91 -11.21 -12.91
C ASP A 122 -1.59 -12.39 -11.99
N GLY A 123 -2.38 -12.56 -10.95
CA GLY A 123 -2.33 -13.74 -10.11
C GLY A 123 -1.55 -13.61 -8.83
N ILE A 124 -1.31 -14.76 -8.21
CA ILE A 124 -0.76 -14.89 -6.87
C ILE A 124 0.76 -14.81 -6.91
N GLY A 125 1.34 -14.02 -6.04
CA GLY A 125 2.76 -14.10 -5.69
C GLY A 125 3.65 -13.00 -6.24
N ASN A 126 3.19 -12.17 -7.15
CA ASN A 126 3.96 -11.02 -7.57
C ASN A 126 3.77 -9.81 -6.62
N SER A 127 4.69 -8.86 -6.69
CA SER A 127 4.70 -7.69 -5.82
C SER A 127 3.81 -6.54 -6.28
N ARG A 128 3.14 -6.65 -7.44
CA ARG A 128 2.25 -5.61 -7.95
C ARG A 128 0.92 -5.65 -7.24
N ILE A 129 0.46 -4.49 -6.78
CA ILE A 129 -0.88 -4.35 -6.19
C ILE A 129 -1.66 -3.21 -6.82
N SER A 130 -2.97 -3.40 -6.89
CA SER A 130 -3.92 -2.40 -7.32
C SER A 130 -4.95 -2.20 -6.23
N ILE A 131 -4.76 -1.15 -5.42
CA ILE A 131 -5.59 -0.83 -4.25
C ILE A 131 -6.09 0.60 -4.36
N GLY A 132 -7.40 0.75 -4.21
CA GLY A 132 -8.09 2.00 -3.98
C GLY A 132 -8.65 2.06 -2.58
N ILE A 133 -8.93 3.24 -2.10
CA ILE A 133 -9.60 3.49 -0.82
C ILE A 133 -10.83 4.33 -1.09
N ARG A 134 -11.97 3.93 -0.49
CA ARG A 134 -13.24 4.68 -0.58
C ARG A 134 -13.69 4.94 -2.03
N GLY A 135 -13.58 3.92 -2.90
CA GLY A 135 -14.05 3.96 -4.28
C GLY A 135 -13.14 4.66 -5.29
N LEU A 136 -12.00 5.16 -4.88
CA LEU A 136 -11.01 5.65 -5.85
C LEU A 136 -10.47 4.48 -6.67
N ASN A 137 -10.19 4.75 -7.96
CA ASN A 137 -9.72 3.73 -8.88
C ASN A 137 -8.47 3.03 -8.35
N PRO A 138 -8.51 1.72 -8.13
CA PRO A 138 -7.42 0.96 -7.50
C PRO A 138 -6.21 0.76 -8.39
N ARG A 139 -6.32 1.02 -9.69
CA ARG A 139 -5.25 0.73 -10.65
C ARG A 139 -3.90 1.25 -10.20
N ARG A 140 -2.98 0.31 -9.92
CA ARG A 140 -1.59 0.58 -9.49
C ARG A 140 -1.48 1.43 -8.22
N SER A 141 -2.54 1.48 -7.42
CA SER A 141 -2.57 2.25 -6.16
C SER A 141 -2.16 3.72 -6.30
N SER A 142 -2.44 4.33 -7.46
CA SER A 142 -1.90 5.65 -7.83
C SER A 142 -2.52 6.83 -7.06
N ARG A 143 -3.54 6.60 -6.24
CA ARG A 143 -4.21 7.63 -5.41
C ARG A 143 -4.14 7.34 -3.92
N VAL A 144 -3.24 6.45 -3.55
CA VAL A 144 -2.96 6.06 -2.16
C VAL A 144 -1.47 6.21 -1.93
N LEU A 145 -1.09 6.94 -0.90
CA LEU A 145 0.32 7.03 -0.49
C LEU A 145 0.72 5.74 0.21
N ILE A 146 1.77 5.10 -0.28
CA ILE A 146 2.28 3.86 0.31
C ILE A 146 3.68 4.06 0.85
N LEU A 147 3.85 3.74 2.12
CA LEU A 147 5.08 3.93 2.88
C LEU A 147 5.61 2.59 3.41
N GLU A 148 6.91 2.49 3.55
CA GLU A 148 7.59 1.47 4.37
C GLU A 148 8.44 2.19 5.43
N ASP A 149 8.11 2.00 6.71
CA ASP A 149 8.74 2.70 7.83
C ASP A 149 8.70 4.24 7.69
N GLY A 150 7.60 4.79 7.15
CA GLY A 150 7.43 6.23 6.94
C GLY A 150 8.11 6.81 5.69
N VAL A 151 8.79 5.98 4.89
CA VAL A 151 9.45 6.37 3.62
C VAL A 151 8.59 5.97 2.44
N PRO A 152 8.30 6.87 1.48
CA PRO A 152 7.56 6.52 0.26
C PRO A 152 8.25 5.43 -0.54
N ILE A 153 7.48 4.41 -0.99
CA ILE A 153 8.00 3.29 -1.78
C ILE A 153 7.51 3.26 -3.23
N GLN A 154 6.66 4.22 -3.62
CA GLN A 154 6.31 4.41 -5.01
C GLN A 154 7.58 4.74 -5.82
N PRO A 155 7.70 4.21 -7.06
CA PRO A 155 8.88 4.44 -7.90
C PRO A 155 9.18 5.91 -8.18
N ALA A 156 8.13 6.74 -8.37
CA ALA A 156 8.21 8.21 -8.44
C ALA A 156 6.89 8.77 -7.91
N LEU A 157 6.95 9.43 -6.76
CA LEU A 157 5.77 9.81 -5.98
C LEU A 157 4.89 10.86 -6.69
N TYR A 158 5.49 11.78 -7.44
CA TYR A 158 4.80 12.87 -8.12
C TYR A 158 4.42 12.50 -9.55
N VAL A 159 5.37 12.06 -10.38
CA VAL A 159 5.10 11.84 -11.81
C VAL A 159 4.61 10.44 -12.14
N TYR A 160 4.99 9.40 -11.34
CA TYR A 160 4.61 8.02 -11.64
C TYR A 160 4.36 7.22 -10.36
N PRO A 161 3.26 7.47 -9.65
CA PRO A 161 2.99 6.86 -8.34
C PRO A 161 2.56 5.38 -8.41
N ASN A 162 2.66 4.75 -9.56
CA ASN A 162 2.22 3.38 -9.80
C ASN A 162 3.06 2.36 -9.02
N MET A 163 2.42 1.51 -8.24
CA MET A 163 3.07 0.49 -7.44
C MET A 163 3.51 -0.72 -8.27
N TYR A 164 4.79 -1.03 -8.22
CA TYR A 164 5.42 -2.23 -8.78
C TYR A 164 6.29 -2.97 -7.77
N TYR A 165 6.32 -2.52 -6.54
CA TYR A 165 6.98 -3.16 -5.42
C TYR A 165 6.11 -3.04 -4.18
N ASN A 166 5.97 -4.15 -3.47
CA ASN A 166 5.42 -4.19 -2.12
C ASN A 166 6.36 -4.96 -1.21
N PRO A 167 6.54 -4.51 0.03
CA PRO A 167 7.35 -5.24 0.98
C PRO A 167 6.72 -6.62 1.22
N PRO A 168 7.52 -7.71 1.19
CA PRO A 168 7.02 -9.03 1.53
C PRO A 168 6.41 -9.09 2.92
N ALA A 169 5.28 -9.78 3.05
CA ALA A 169 4.54 -9.89 4.31
C ALA A 169 5.37 -10.43 5.48
N ASP A 170 6.31 -11.32 5.20
CA ASP A 170 7.19 -11.92 6.23
C ASP A 170 8.10 -10.88 6.93
N ARG A 171 8.34 -9.71 6.30
CA ARG A 171 9.13 -8.61 6.87
C ARG A 171 8.32 -7.64 7.71
N ILE A 172 7.00 -7.67 7.57
CA ILE A 172 6.09 -6.68 8.15
C ILE A 172 5.73 -7.08 9.58
N ASP A 173 5.74 -6.11 10.47
CA ASP A 173 5.32 -6.21 11.85
C ASP A 173 3.91 -5.67 12.06
N GLN A 174 3.61 -4.56 11.41
CA GLN A 174 2.34 -3.84 11.51
C GLN A 174 2.01 -3.14 10.20
N ILE A 175 0.74 -3.02 9.89
CA ILE A 175 0.23 -2.19 8.79
C ILE A 175 -0.72 -1.17 9.38
N GLU A 176 -0.51 0.09 9.03
CA GLU A 176 -1.41 1.18 9.37
C GLU A 176 -2.06 1.73 8.09
N VAL A 177 -3.36 1.88 8.12
CA VAL A 177 -4.14 2.50 7.06
C VAL A 177 -4.86 3.72 7.63
N ILE A 178 -4.46 4.90 7.19
CA ILE A 178 -4.98 6.18 7.65
C ILE A 178 -5.83 6.74 6.53
N LYS A 179 -7.13 6.90 6.77
CA LYS A 179 -8.09 7.36 5.77
C LYS A 179 -8.62 8.77 6.05
N GLY A 180 -8.39 9.25 7.25
CA GLY A 180 -8.90 10.51 7.76
C GLY A 180 -7.92 11.67 7.72
N SER A 181 -8.22 12.69 8.51
CA SER A 181 -7.48 13.96 8.60
C SER A 181 -6.00 13.81 8.96
N GLY A 182 -5.61 12.70 9.56
CA GLY A 182 -4.21 12.39 9.82
C GLY A 182 -3.35 12.27 8.56
N SER A 183 -3.94 12.07 7.39
CA SER A 183 -3.22 11.99 6.11
C SER A 183 -2.53 13.30 5.69
N ILE A 184 -2.91 14.45 6.25
CA ILE A 184 -2.30 15.78 6.00
C ILE A 184 -0.78 15.76 6.24
N LEU A 185 -0.32 15.03 7.23
CA LEU A 185 1.09 15.02 7.60
C LEU A 185 2.01 14.36 6.55
N TYR A 186 1.44 13.66 5.55
CA TYR A 186 2.21 12.82 4.64
C TYR A 186 2.46 13.39 3.25
N GLY A 187 1.54 14.14 2.64
CA GLY A 187 1.78 14.85 1.37
C GLY A 187 1.02 14.29 0.17
N PRO A 188 1.64 14.13 -1.01
CA PRO A 188 0.94 13.78 -2.23
C PRO A 188 0.39 12.35 -2.19
N GLN A 189 -0.57 12.06 -3.07
CA GLN A 189 -1.28 10.77 -3.18
C GLN A 189 -2.15 10.43 -1.97
N THR A 190 -2.63 11.44 -1.24
CA THR A 190 -3.41 11.23 0.00
C THR A 190 -4.92 11.38 -0.17
N MET A 191 -5.42 11.44 -1.42
CA MET A 191 -6.88 11.54 -1.67
C MET A 191 -7.65 10.34 -1.08
N GLY A 192 -7.14 9.12 -1.25
CA GLY A 192 -7.71 7.93 -0.62
C GLY A 192 -7.24 7.71 0.80
N GLY A 193 -6.03 8.10 1.11
CA GLY A 193 -5.40 7.88 2.41
C GLY A 193 -3.95 7.42 2.29
N VAL A 194 -3.44 6.88 3.38
CA VAL A 194 -2.05 6.43 3.53
C VAL A 194 -2.02 4.99 4.02
N ILE A 195 -1.16 4.17 3.43
CA ILE A 195 -0.82 2.83 3.92
C ILE A 195 0.64 2.86 4.34
N ASN A 196 0.93 2.54 5.58
CA ASN A 196 2.28 2.49 6.11
C ASN A 196 2.61 1.08 6.62
N TYR A 197 3.57 0.44 5.99
CA TYR A 197 4.09 -0.86 6.39
C TYR A 197 5.23 -0.66 7.37
N PHE A 198 5.04 -1.07 8.63
CA PHE A 198 6.14 -1.10 9.60
C PHE A 198 6.85 -2.44 9.52
N THR A 199 8.15 -2.40 9.33
CA THR A 199 8.97 -3.61 9.28
C THR A 199 9.48 -3.97 10.66
N LYS A 200 9.72 -5.27 10.91
CA LYS A 200 10.29 -5.76 12.17
C LYS A 200 11.56 -4.99 12.53
N ARG A 201 11.67 -4.57 13.78
CA ARG A 201 12.85 -3.85 14.28
C ARG A 201 13.99 -4.81 14.58
N PRO A 202 15.26 -4.34 14.55
CA PRO A 202 16.40 -5.14 14.97
C PRO A 202 16.22 -5.68 16.38
N ARG A 203 16.50 -6.97 16.55
CA ARG A 203 16.39 -7.65 17.84
C ARG A 203 17.45 -7.13 18.81
N ASN A 204 17.12 -7.09 20.09
CA ASN A 204 18.09 -6.78 21.14
C ASN A 204 18.99 -7.99 21.46
N GLU A 205 18.42 -9.21 21.39
CA GLU A 205 19.09 -10.46 21.66
C GLU A 205 19.27 -11.28 20.40
N PHE A 206 20.33 -12.10 20.37
CA PHE A 206 20.57 -13.03 19.27
C PHE A 206 19.42 -14.00 19.13
N GLY A 207 18.96 -14.18 17.90
CA GLY A 207 17.91 -15.10 17.55
C GLY A 207 17.50 -14.99 16.10
N GLY A 208 16.56 -15.82 15.69
CA GLY A 208 16.14 -15.84 14.31
C GLY A 208 14.86 -16.60 14.05
N LEU A 209 14.50 -16.62 12.78
CA LEU A 209 13.33 -17.29 12.24
C LEU A 209 13.70 -17.90 10.89
N ALA A 210 13.32 -19.14 10.67
CA ALA A 210 13.32 -19.79 9.37
C ALA A 210 11.91 -20.27 9.06
N LYS A 211 11.37 -19.91 7.87
CA LYS A 211 10.04 -20.30 7.42
C LYS A 211 10.14 -20.86 6.01
N LEU A 212 9.59 -22.06 5.81
CA LEU A 212 9.47 -22.71 4.52
C LEU A 212 8.01 -22.95 4.22
N THR A 213 7.62 -22.70 2.97
CA THR A 213 6.24 -22.90 2.47
C THR A 213 6.32 -23.59 1.11
N VAL A 214 5.48 -24.59 0.90
CA VAL A 214 5.26 -25.25 -0.40
C VAL A 214 3.77 -25.39 -0.66
N GLY A 215 3.38 -25.41 -1.92
CA GLY A 215 1.95 -25.48 -2.26
C GLY A 215 1.64 -25.78 -3.70
N GLU A 216 0.37 -25.66 -4.05
CA GLU A 216 -0.14 -25.82 -5.43
C GLU A 216 0.58 -24.84 -6.38
N ASN A 217 0.49 -25.10 -7.68
CA ASN A 217 1.11 -24.31 -8.75
C ASN A 217 2.63 -24.13 -8.54
N GLN A 218 3.32 -25.19 -8.12
CA GLN A 218 4.76 -25.23 -7.85
C GLN A 218 5.24 -24.11 -6.88
N TYR A 219 4.31 -23.56 -6.09
CA TYR A 219 4.65 -22.50 -5.15
C TYR A 219 5.63 -22.98 -4.10
N SER A 220 6.71 -22.25 -3.94
CA SER A 220 7.67 -22.43 -2.85
C SER A 220 8.20 -21.09 -2.36
N SER A 221 8.37 -20.97 -1.04
CA SER A 221 8.91 -19.77 -0.39
C SER A 221 9.80 -20.16 0.77
N ALA A 222 10.96 -19.53 0.85
CA ALA A 222 11.89 -19.64 1.97
C ALA A 222 12.18 -18.24 2.51
N PHE A 223 11.87 -18.02 3.79
CA PHE A 223 12.22 -16.81 4.52
C PHE A 223 13.15 -17.15 5.68
N ALA A 224 14.21 -16.39 5.83
CA ALA A 224 15.12 -16.47 6.96
C ALA A 224 15.42 -15.09 7.54
N GLU A 225 15.44 -15.02 8.85
CA GLU A 225 15.83 -13.84 9.62
C GLU A 225 16.84 -14.24 10.67
N ILE A 226 17.93 -13.53 10.78
CA ILE A 226 18.89 -13.64 11.87
C ILE A 226 19.15 -12.24 12.41
N GLY A 227 19.01 -12.06 13.72
CA GLY A 227 19.07 -10.75 14.33
C GLY A 227 19.72 -10.75 15.70
N GLY A 228 19.81 -9.54 16.28
CA GLY A 228 20.53 -9.33 17.52
C GLY A 228 22.04 -9.48 17.39
N LEU A 229 22.57 -9.42 16.16
CA LEU A 229 24.00 -9.50 15.91
C LEU A 229 24.71 -8.23 16.37
N GLY A 230 25.90 -8.37 16.91
CA GLY A 230 26.72 -7.29 17.45
C GLY A 230 26.64 -7.18 18.97
N SER A 231 27.31 -6.17 19.51
CA SER A 231 27.42 -5.97 20.95
C SER A 231 27.35 -4.47 21.32
N GLY A 232 27.10 -4.18 22.60
CA GLY A 232 27.06 -2.81 23.09
C GLY A 232 25.97 -1.97 22.41
N LYS A 233 26.39 -0.92 21.70
CA LYS A 233 25.50 0.08 21.09
C LYS A 233 25.00 -0.28 19.69
N LEU A 234 25.58 -1.30 19.04
CA LEU A 234 25.24 -1.69 17.67
C LEU A 234 24.49 -3.01 17.66
N ARG A 235 23.38 -3.05 16.96
CA ARG A 235 22.62 -4.27 16.62
C ARG A 235 22.39 -4.34 15.13
N ALA A 236 22.52 -5.54 14.59
CA ALA A 236 22.27 -5.80 13.18
C ALA A 236 21.33 -6.99 13.01
N ASP A 237 20.43 -6.89 12.04
CA ASP A 237 19.54 -7.94 11.60
C ASP A 237 19.63 -8.08 10.08
N PHE A 238 19.60 -9.32 9.62
CA PHE A 238 19.55 -9.66 8.21
C PHE A 238 18.33 -10.52 7.91
N GLN A 239 17.62 -10.19 6.83
CA GLN A 239 16.47 -10.93 6.34
C GLN A 239 16.68 -11.32 4.89
N PHE A 240 16.34 -12.54 4.56
CA PHE A 240 16.38 -13.13 3.23
C PHE A 240 15.05 -13.77 2.89
N LEU A 241 14.52 -13.49 1.71
CA LEU A 241 13.36 -14.15 1.13
C LEU A 241 13.68 -14.61 -0.29
N ALA A 242 13.33 -15.85 -0.59
CA ALA A 242 13.23 -16.34 -1.96
C ALA A 242 11.87 -17.03 -2.13
N LYS A 243 11.13 -16.69 -3.17
CA LYS A 243 9.88 -17.35 -3.53
C LYS A 243 9.73 -17.50 -5.04
N ARG A 244 9.03 -18.55 -5.44
CA ARG A 244 8.72 -18.83 -6.84
C ARG A 244 7.41 -19.60 -6.95
N GLY A 245 6.83 -19.62 -8.15
CA GLY A 245 5.67 -20.42 -8.48
C GLY A 245 5.31 -20.28 -9.94
N ASP A 246 4.42 -21.14 -10.42
CA ASP A 246 3.94 -21.12 -11.81
C ASP A 246 2.74 -20.17 -11.96
N GLY A 247 2.19 -19.65 -10.84
CA GLY A 247 0.93 -18.92 -10.87
C GLY A 247 -0.26 -19.85 -11.17
N PHE A 248 -1.46 -19.27 -11.29
CA PHE A 248 -2.66 -20.07 -11.56
C PHE A 248 -3.05 -20.12 -13.06
N ARG A 249 -2.45 -19.26 -13.89
CA ARG A 249 -2.61 -19.27 -15.35
C ARG A 249 -1.44 -20.01 -16.00
N GLU A 250 -1.64 -20.40 -17.27
CA GLU A 250 -0.55 -20.79 -18.16
C GLU A 250 0.39 -19.59 -18.37
N ASN A 251 1.66 -19.80 -18.62
CA ASN A 251 2.65 -18.74 -18.87
C ASN A 251 2.60 -17.62 -17.79
N ASN A 252 2.61 -18.00 -16.52
CA ASN A 252 2.43 -17.07 -15.39
C ASN A 252 3.45 -17.32 -14.28
N THR A 253 4.62 -17.82 -14.64
CA THR A 253 5.70 -18.09 -13.69
C THR A 253 6.23 -16.80 -13.05
N PHE A 254 6.67 -16.91 -11.82
CA PHE A 254 7.35 -15.81 -11.13
C PHE A 254 8.42 -16.31 -10.19
N GLU A 255 9.44 -15.49 -10.00
CA GLU A 255 10.46 -15.64 -8.97
C GLU A 255 10.75 -14.29 -8.32
N GLN A 256 11.01 -14.30 -7.03
CA GLN A 256 11.36 -13.10 -6.27
C GLN A 256 12.46 -13.40 -5.26
N ILE A 257 13.43 -12.50 -5.15
CA ILE A 257 14.45 -12.50 -4.10
C ILE A 257 14.39 -11.13 -3.41
N ASN A 258 14.33 -11.13 -2.08
CA ASN A 258 14.35 -9.91 -1.28
C ASN A 258 15.34 -10.04 -0.13
N ASN A 259 16.27 -9.12 -0.03
CA ASN A 259 17.28 -9.05 1.02
C ASN A 259 17.13 -7.75 1.79
N THR A 260 17.24 -7.80 3.10
CA THR A 260 17.20 -6.59 3.95
C THR A 260 18.25 -6.68 5.03
N LEU A 261 19.11 -5.68 5.09
CA LEU A 261 20.03 -5.45 6.19
C LEU A 261 19.53 -4.28 7.02
N LYS A 262 19.49 -4.45 8.32
CA LYS A 262 19.10 -3.41 9.28
C LYS A 262 20.19 -3.24 10.32
N LEU A 263 20.60 -2.00 10.54
CA LEU A 263 21.56 -1.64 11.57
C LEU A 263 20.91 -0.64 12.52
N ASN A 264 20.99 -0.89 13.80
CA ASN A 264 20.54 0.03 14.84
C ASN A 264 21.73 0.42 15.72
N TYR A 265 22.10 1.70 15.70
CA TYR A 265 23.20 2.25 16.49
C TYR A 265 22.69 3.22 17.53
N ARG A 266 22.74 2.82 18.80
CA ARG A 266 22.38 3.66 19.94
C ARG A 266 23.57 4.53 20.31
N ARG A 267 23.60 5.77 19.79
CA ARG A 267 24.68 6.71 20.05
C ARG A 267 24.71 7.16 21.51
N SER A 268 23.54 7.42 22.11
CA SER A 268 23.36 7.79 23.52
C SER A 268 21.99 7.30 24.02
N ALA A 269 21.64 7.59 25.27
CA ALA A 269 20.29 7.32 25.79
C ALA A 269 19.19 8.12 25.09
N THR A 270 19.53 9.25 24.44
CA THR A 270 18.59 10.14 23.77
C THR A 270 18.73 10.19 22.26
N LYS A 271 19.68 9.41 21.68
CA LYS A 271 19.96 9.48 20.25
C LYS A 271 20.21 8.10 19.66
N ASN A 272 19.38 7.75 18.69
CA ASN A 272 19.43 6.49 17.95
C ASN A 272 19.58 6.74 16.46
N LEU A 273 20.35 5.91 15.78
CA LEU A 273 20.53 5.91 14.35
C LEU A 273 20.16 4.53 13.81
N TYR A 274 19.23 4.50 12.87
CA TYR A 274 18.79 3.30 12.20
C TYR A 274 19.07 3.40 10.70
N LEU A 275 19.68 2.35 10.15
CA LEU A 275 19.91 2.21 8.72
C LEU A 275 19.24 0.94 8.24
N LYS A 276 18.49 1.05 7.13
CA LYS A 276 17.89 -0.07 6.42
C LYS A 276 18.35 -0.04 4.97
N ALA A 277 18.96 -1.13 4.52
CA ALA A 277 19.30 -1.37 3.12
C ALA A 277 18.46 -2.54 2.60
N ASN A 278 17.74 -2.32 1.51
CA ASN A 278 16.88 -3.33 0.90
C ASN A 278 17.23 -3.53 -0.58
N TYR A 279 17.29 -4.79 -1.00
CA TYR A 279 17.39 -5.20 -2.39
C TYR A 279 16.27 -6.15 -2.74
N ASN A 280 15.56 -5.87 -3.83
CA ASN A 280 14.50 -6.72 -4.38
C ASN A 280 14.74 -6.98 -5.86
N TYR A 281 14.62 -8.23 -6.23
CA TYR A 281 14.62 -8.73 -7.60
C TYR A 281 13.33 -9.51 -7.83
N GLU A 282 12.67 -9.28 -8.95
CA GLU A 282 11.53 -10.06 -9.43
C GLU A 282 11.68 -10.29 -10.94
N ASN A 283 11.36 -11.50 -11.36
CA ASN A 283 11.21 -11.87 -12.75
C ASN A 283 9.94 -12.70 -12.90
N SER A 284 9.04 -12.29 -13.78
CA SER A 284 7.75 -12.93 -13.94
C SER A 284 7.23 -12.86 -15.37
N GLN A 285 6.50 -13.89 -15.78
CA GLN A 285 5.69 -13.88 -17.00
C GLN A 285 4.38 -13.14 -16.70
N ALA A 286 4.40 -11.83 -16.80
CA ALA A 286 3.29 -10.99 -16.44
C ALA A 286 2.71 -10.28 -17.66
N THR A 287 1.43 -10.50 -17.94
CA THR A 287 0.74 -9.95 -19.09
C THR A 287 -0.37 -8.96 -18.69
N TYR A 288 -0.68 -8.06 -19.61
CA TYR A 288 -1.93 -7.30 -19.59
C TYR A 288 -3.00 -7.89 -20.50
N THR A 289 -2.64 -8.87 -21.31
CA THR A 289 -3.59 -9.48 -22.22
C THR A 289 -4.53 -10.37 -21.41
N GLY A 290 -5.79 -10.03 -21.44
CA GLY A 290 -6.85 -10.80 -20.85
C GLY A 290 -7.40 -11.84 -21.84
N LEU A 291 -8.52 -12.45 -21.49
CA LEU A 291 -9.25 -13.43 -22.26
C LEU A 291 -10.48 -12.80 -22.91
N THR A 292 -10.95 -13.38 -24.01
CA THR A 292 -12.30 -13.17 -24.50
C THR A 292 -13.29 -13.86 -23.55
N GLN A 293 -14.57 -13.55 -23.66
CA GLN A 293 -15.60 -14.21 -22.85
C GLN A 293 -15.59 -15.74 -23.13
N LEU A 294 -15.53 -16.12 -24.39
CA LEU A 294 -15.47 -17.53 -24.78
C LEU A 294 -14.24 -18.25 -24.20
N SER A 295 -13.07 -17.65 -24.33
CA SER A 295 -11.85 -18.25 -23.78
C SER A 295 -11.88 -18.37 -22.26
N PHE A 296 -12.49 -17.39 -21.57
CA PHE A 296 -12.66 -17.43 -20.13
C PHE A 296 -13.60 -18.56 -19.69
N GLU A 297 -14.69 -18.78 -20.41
CA GLU A 297 -15.65 -19.87 -20.14
C GLU A 297 -15.05 -21.25 -20.41
N GLU A 298 -14.27 -21.39 -21.50
CA GLU A 298 -13.65 -22.66 -21.89
C GLU A 298 -12.43 -23.02 -21.02
N ASN A 299 -11.52 -22.06 -20.81
CA ASN A 299 -10.31 -22.26 -19.99
C ASN A 299 -9.85 -20.96 -19.32
N PRO A 300 -10.32 -20.67 -18.10
CA PRO A 300 -9.89 -19.46 -17.38
C PRO A 300 -8.40 -19.45 -17.02
N ARG A 301 -7.68 -20.55 -17.19
CA ARG A 301 -6.22 -20.61 -16.95
C ARG A 301 -5.40 -20.22 -18.18
N PHE A 302 -6.02 -20.14 -19.34
CA PHE A 302 -5.33 -19.86 -20.58
C PHE A 302 -4.64 -18.49 -20.57
N ASN A 303 -3.42 -18.43 -21.08
CA ASN A 303 -2.68 -17.21 -21.36
C ASN A 303 -1.95 -17.34 -22.70
N PRO A 304 -2.34 -16.56 -23.73
CA PRO A 304 -1.75 -16.65 -25.06
C PRO A 304 -0.35 -16.00 -25.17
N LYS A 305 0.15 -15.37 -24.11
CA LYS A 305 1.38 -14.58 -24.14
C LYS A 305 2.53 -15.34 -23.45
N GLU A 306 3.22 -16.16 -24.23
CA GLU A 306 4.33 -16.98 -23.74
C GLU A 306 5.58 -16.17 -23.40
N ASP A 307 5.83 -15.12 -24.20
CA ASP A 307 7.04 -14.30 -24.12
C ASP A 307 6.86 -12.99 -23.36
N ASP A 308 5.67 -12.72 -22.81
CA ASP A 308 5.51 -11.55 -21.94
C ASP A 308 6.38 -11.70 -20.69
N ASN A 309 7.32 -10.79 -20.49
CA ASN A 309 8.25 -10.84 -19.36
C ASN A 309 8.31 -9.50 -18.63
N PHE A 310 8.24 -9.60 -17.32
CA PHE A 310 8.30 -8.45 -16.41
C PHE A 310 9.42 -8.65 -15.41
N LYS A 311 10.42 -7.80 -15.47
CA LYS A 311 11.59 -7.83 -14.58
C LYS A 311 11.70 -6.54 -13.79
N VAL A 312 11.94 -6.67 -12.48
CA VAL A 312 12.12 -5.56 -11.55
C VAL A 312 13.38 -5.75 -10.74
N VAL A 313 14.15 -4.67 -10.63
CA VAL A 313 15.25 -4.53 -9.68
C VAL A 313 15.00 -3.27 -8.84
N ARG A 314 15.03 -3.39 -7.53
CA ARG A 314 14.96 -2.26 -6.61
C ARG A 314 16.10 -2.34 -5.60
N ALA A 315 16.76 -1.20 -5.38
CA ALA A 315 17.68 -1.01 -4.28
C ALA A 315 17.29 0.25 -3.51
N ALA A 316 17.23 0.17 -2.19
CA ALA A 316 16.86 1.32 -1.35
C ALA A 316 17.72 1.38 -0.09
N LEU A 317 17.98 2.59 0.35
CA LEU A 317 18.71 2.90 1.56
C LEU A 317 17.96 3.97 2.35
N ASP A 318 17.55 3.64 3.56
CA ASP A 318 16.87 4.53 4.49
C ASP A 318 17.77 4.75 5.73
N LEU A 319 18.00 5.99 6.08
CA LEU A 319 18.74 6.39 7.28
C LEU A 319 17.84 7.25 8.13
N ILE A 320 17.51 6.78 9.34
CA ILE A 320 16.61 7.46 10.26
C ILE A 320 17.35 7.74 11.57
N GLN A 321 17.43 9.00 11.96
CA GLN A 321 17.94 9.43 13.25
C GLN A 321 16.79 9.93 14.11
N SER A 322 16.61 9.33 15.28
CA SER A 322 15.69 9.78 16.30
C SER A 322 16.47 10.38 17.48
N GLU A 323 16.05 11.53 17.95
CA GLU A 323 16.72 12.26 19.02
C GLU A 323 15.72 12.93 19.95
N LYS A 324 15.86 12.71 21.27
CA LYS A 324 15.14 13.44 22.30
C LYS A 324 15.98 14.64 22.70
N LEU A 325 15.58 15.84 22.25
CA LEU A 325 16.32 17.10 22.48
C LEU A 325 16.13 17.63 23.92
N SER A 326 14.92 17.44 24.46
CA SER A 326 14.55 17.76 25.84
C SER A 326 13.47 16.81 26.35
N ALA A 327 12.96 17.00 27.55
CA ALA A 327 11.82 16.24 28.07
C ALA A 327 10.60 16.36 27.15
N ASN A 328 10.41 17.52 26.52
CA ASN A 328 9.23 17.90 25.76
C ASN A 328 9.45 17.99 24.24
N ILE A 329 10.67 17.75 23.74
CA ILE A 329 10.97 17.89 22.32
C ILE A 329 11.68 16.66 21.82
N SER A 330 11.06 15.98 20.86
CA SER A 330 11.67 14.92 20.08
C SER A 330 11.82 15.34 18.61
N LYS A 331 12.87 14.83 17.99
CA LYS A 331 13.23 15.12 16.59
C LYS A 331 13.47 13.83 15.86
N SER A 332 13.02 13.77 14.61
CA SER A 332 13.38 12.72 13.68
C SER A 332 13.92 13.32 12.39
N THR A 333 15.02 12.75 11.89
CA THR A 333 15.60 13.08 10.59
C THR A 333 15.66 11.83 9.75
N THR A 334 15.05 11.83 8.58
CA THR A 334 15.01 10.69 7.65
C THR A 334 15.64 11.09 6.34
N ALA A 335 16.71 10.41 5.93
CA ALA A 335 17.29 10.52 4.60
C ALA A 335 17.06 9.18 3.87
N PHE A 336 16.66 9.24 2.61
CA PHE A 336 16.39 8.05 1.83
C PHE A 336 16.82 8.17 0.38
N LEU A 337 17.23 7.03 -0.19
CA LEU A 337 17.59 6.87 -1.58
C LEU A 337 16.91 5.62 -2.14
N SER A 338 16.39 5.68 -3.34
CA SER A 338 15.82 4.53 -4.02
C SER A 338 16.18 4.53 -5.50
N PHE A 339 16.59 3.38 -5.97
CA PHE A 339 16.75 3.03 -7.36
C PHE A 339 15.73 1.96 -7.69
N PHE A 340 15.02 2.12 -8.80
CA PHE A 340 14.03 1.16 -9.28
C PHE A 340 14.15 1.04 -10.79
N ASP A 341 14.38 -0.18 -11.30
CA ASP A 341 14.45 -0.50 -12.73
C ASP A 341 13.39 -1.53 -13.07
N ARG A 342 12.53 -1.19 -14.02
CA ARG A 342 11.45 -2.05 -14.49
C ARG A 342 11.55 -2.25 -16.00
N ARG A 343 11.65 -3.50 -16.42
CA ARG A 343 11.68 -3.90 -17.81
C ARG A 343 10.47 -4.78 -18.09
N TRP A 344 9.62 -4.34 -18.99
CA TRP A 344 8.45 -5.09 -19.39
C TRP A 344 8.49 -5.30 -20.89
N TRP A 345 8.80 -6.51 -21.29
CA TRP A 345 8.76 -6.96 -22.67
C TRP A 345 7.43 -7.63 -22.93
N ARG A 346 6.83 -7.31 -24.08
CA ARG A 346 5.50 -7.76 -24.46
C ARG A 346 5.49 -8.20 -25.90
N GLU A 347 4.80 -9.30 -26.15
CA GLU A 347 4.51 -9.77 -27.50
C GLU A 347 3.60 -8.79 -28.20
N ASN A 348 3.95 -8.50 -29.47
CA ASN A 348 3.23 -7.59 -30.34
C ASN A 348 2.48 -8.40 -31.39
N ASP A 349 1.32 -8.92 -31.03
CA ASP A 349 0.42 -9.69 -31.88
C ASP A 349 -1.00 -9.12 -31.85
N VAL A 350 -1.81 -9.53 -32.82
CA VAL A 350 -3.19 -9.10 -32.96
C VAL A 350 -4.10 -10.31 -33.13
N PHE A 351 -5.39 -10.13 -32.83
CA PHE A 351 -6.43 -11.09 -33.16
C PHE A 351 -7.20 -10.60 -34.36
N ILE A 352 -7.31 -11.46 -35.40
CA ILE A 352 -8.08 -11.19 -36.61
C ILE A 352 -9.08 -12.33 -36.86
N LYS A 353 -10.09 -12.07 -37.69
CA LYS A 353 -11.04 -13.11 -38.10
C LYS A 353 -10.36 -14.12 -39.01
N VAL A 354 -10.72 -15.39 -38.89
CA VAL A 354 -10.22 -16.44 -39.78
C VAL A 354 -10.48 -16.09 -41.27
N GLY A 355 -11.62 -15.45 -41.57
CA GLY A 355 -11.95 -15.01 -42.93
C GLY A 355 -11.11 -13.84 -43.46
N ASP A 356 -10.40 -13.15 -42.59
CA ASP A 356 -9.51 -12.04 -42.95
C ASP A 356 -8.04 -12.48 -43.10
N LEU A 357 -7.77 -13.79 -42.91
CA LEU A 357 -6.45 -14.38 -43.16
C LEU A 357 -6.16 -14.39 -44.64
N ASP A 358 -4.94 -14.02 -45.03
CA ASP A 358 -4.45 -14.21 -46.40
C ASP A 358 -4.33 -15.70 -46.71
N GLN A 359 -4.89 -16.14 -47.79
CA GLN A 359 -5.00 -17.56 -48.12
C GLN A 359 -3.66 -18.25 -48.43
N GLU A 360 -2.58 -17.53 -48.54
CA GLU A 360 -1.24 -18.05 -48.83
C GLU A 360 -0.50 -18.59 -47.58
N ASN A 361 -1.01 -18.32 -46.36
CA ASN A 361 -0.37 -18.77 -45.13
C ASN A 361 -1.10 -19.99 -44.49
N PRO A 362 -0.38 -20.90 -43.81
CA PRO A 362 -1.01 -22.00 -43.10
C PRO A 362 -1.96 -21.44 -42.04
N THR A 363 -3.20 -21.91 -42.05
CA THR A 363 -4.27 -21.43 -41.19
C THR A 363 -3.92 -21.69 -39.72
N PRO A 364 -3.67 -20.67 -38.92
CA PRO A 364 -3.49 -20.84 -37.48
C PRO A 364 -4.76 -21.43 -36.84
N GLN A 365 -4.58 -22.11 -35.71
CA GLN A 365 -5.72 -22.61 -34.94
C GLN A 365 -6.58 -21.46 -34.41
N PRO A 366 -7.90 -21.52 -34.56
CA PRO A 366 -8.80 -20.53 -33.98
C PRO A 366 -8.62 -20.45 -32.49
N TYR A 367 -8.74 -19.23 -31.99
CA TYR A 367 -8.64 -18.92 -30.56
C TYR A 367 -9.94 -19.37 -29.84
N TYR A 368 -9.85 -20.40 -29.02
CA TYR A 368 -10.91 -21.01 -28.23
C TYR A 368 -12.35 -20.78 -28.73
N GLY A 369 -12.85 -21.70 -29.57
CA GLY A 369 -14.24 -21.70 -30.02
C GLY A 369 -14.72 -20.47 -30.82
N SER A 370 -13.89 -19.43 -30.92
CA SER A 370 -14.16 -18.25 -31.72
C SER A 370 -13.70 -18.45 -33.16
N ASN A 371 -14.05 -17.53 -34.08
CA ASN A 371 -13.43 -17.49 -35.38
C ASN A 371 -12.28 -16.45 -35.46
N LEU A 372 -11.71 -16.07 -34.30
CA LEU A 372 -10.54 -15.25 -34.17
C LEU A 372 -9.29 -16.13 -34.13
N VAL A 373 -8.24 -15.68 -34.75
CA VAL A 373 -6.91 -16.25 -34.69
C VAL A 373 -5.89 -15.21 -34.25
N ARG A 374 -4.93 -15.66 -33.49
CA ARG A 374 -3.78 -14.85 -33.11
C ARG A 374 -2.75 -14.90 -34.20
N VAL A 375 -2.35 -13.75 -34.71
CA VAL A 375 -1.30 -13.61 -35.73
C VAL A 375 -0.27 -12.59 -35.29
N GLY A 376 1.00 -12.85 -35.58
CA GLY A 376 2.01 -11.81 -35.48
C GLY A 376 1.64 -10.66 -36.41
N ASN A 377 1.73 -9.43 -35.96
CA ASN A 377 1.39 -8.25 -36.76
C ASN A 377 2.51 -7.81 -37.70
N GLY A 378 3.53 -8.66 -37.92
CA GLY A 378 4.71 -8.35 -38.70
C GLY A 378 5.66 -7.33 -38.06
N VAL A 379 5.43 -6.97 -36.81
CA VAL A 379 6.23 -6.03 -36.03
C VAL A 379 6.81 -6.78 -34.81
N ASP A 380 8.01 -6.40 -34.45
CA ASP A 380 8.72 -7.00 -33.35
C ASP A 380 8.03 -6.77 -31.99
N ASN A 381 8.33 -7.62 -31.01
CA ASN A 381 7.95 -7.43 -29.64
C ASN A 381 8.42 -6.06 -29.12
N PHE A 382 7.76 -5.50 -28.14
CA PHE A 382 8.10 -4.20 -27.61
C PHE A 382 8.40 -4.21 -26.11
N GLY A 383 9.44 -3.47 -25.74
CA GLY A 383 9.83 -3.26 -24.35
C GLY A 383 9.36 -1.89 -23.85
N ILE A 384 8.78 -1.88 -22.66
CA ILE A 384 8.49 -0.68 -21.89
C ILE A 384 9.48 -0.66 -20.73
N LEU A 385 10.55 0.12 -20.91
CA LEU A 385 11.72 0.14 -20.03
C LEU A 385 11.68 1.39 -19.18
N ARG A 386 11.63 1.23 -17.86
CA ARG A 386 11.46 2.35 -16.95
C ARG A 386 12.44 2.30 -15.81
N THR A 387 13.19 3.38 -15.64
CA THR A 387 14.17 3.52 -14.58
C THR A 387 13.84 4.74 -13.73
N PHE A 388 13.92 4.59 -12.43
CA PHE A 388 13.56 5.62 -11.47
C PHE A 388 14.68 5.81 -10.45
N TYR A 389 14.90 7.06 -10.10
CA TYR A 389 15.82 7.49 -9.04
C TYR A 389 15.06 8.41 -8.10
N VAL A 390 15.16 8.18 -6.82
CA VAL A 390 14.51 8.99 -5.79
C VAL A 390 15.51 9.32 -4.70
N ALA A 391 15.51 10.56 -4.23
CA ALA A 391 16.25 11.00 -3.06
C ALA A 391 15.38 11.93 -2.22
N GLY A 392 15.48 11.85 -0.91
CA GLY A 392 14.77 12.76 -0.04
C GLY A 392 15.40 12.92 1.33
N LEU A 393 15.11 14.04 1.94
CA LEU A 393 15.46 14.39 3.31
C LEU A 393 14.24 14.99 3.99
N LYS A 394 13.85 14.41 5.12
CA LYS A 394 12.74 14.87 5.95
C LYS A 394 13.22 15.13 7.36
N GLU A 395 12.72 16.18 7.97
CA GLU A 395 12.92 16.47 9.37
C GLU A 395 11.59 16.79 10.02
N SER A 396 11.31 16.20 11.17
CA SER A 396 10.09 16.43 11.94
C SER A 396 10.38 16.56 13.42
N TYR A 397 9.57 17.37 14.07
CA TYR A 397 9.62 17.65 15.48
C TYR A 397 8.27 17.36 16.11
N ASN A 398 8.32 16.77 17.29
CA ASN A 398 7.17 16.59 18.18
C ASN A 398 7.47 17.38 19.45
N ILE A 399 6.60 18.34 19.81
CA ILE A 399 6.82 19.34 20.85
C ILE A 399 5.63 19.35 21.80
N ASP A 400 5.81 18.83 23.01
CA ASP A 400 4.82 18.92 24.07
C ASP A 400 4.93 20.29 24.77
N HIS A 401 3.80 20.97 24.85
CA HIS A 401 3.73 22.30 25.44
C HIS A 401 2.34 22.60 26.00
N THR A 402 2.12 23.84 26.43
CA THR A 402 0.80 24.30 26.89
C THR A 402 0.30 25.39 25.94
N LEU A 403 -0.89 25.17 25.38
CA LEU A 403 -1.58 26.14 24.52
C LEU A 403 -2.95 26.49 25.12
N LEU A 404 -3.24 27.78 25.26
CA LEU A 404 -4.49 28.30 25.88
C LEU A 404 -4.80 27.67 27.25
N GLY A 405 -3.75 27.36 28.04
CA GLY A 405 -3.89 26.73 29.35
C GLY A 405 -4.12 25.22 29.33
N ASN A 406 -4.15 24.58 28.16
CA ASN A 406 -4.36 23.16 28.00
C ASN A 406 -3.08 22.45 27.55
N SER A 407 -2.96 21.16 27.87
CA SER A 407 -1.89 20.31 27.35
C SER A 407 -2.00 20.23 25.83
N SER A 408 -0.87 20.36 25.17
CA SER A 408 -0.83 20.45 23.70
C SER A 408 0.41 19.77 23.16
N THR A 409 0.26 19.12 22.01
CA THR A 409 1.38 18.53 21.27
C THR A 409 1.40 19.09 19.84
N MET A 410 2.48 19.75 19.47
CA MET A 410 2.69 20.26 18.12
C MET A 410 3.58 19.31 17.33
N GLU A 411 3.10 18.87 16.19
CA GLU A 411 3.88 18.16 15.19
C GLU A 411 4.19 19.11 14.03
N THR A 412 5.48 19.29 13.71
CA THR A 412 5.90 20.16 12.61
C THR A 412 7.11 19.59 11.90
N GLY A 413 7.29 19.92 10.64
CA GLY A 413 8.44 19.46 9.88
C GLY A 413 8.45 19.93 8.45
N TRP A 414 9.49 19.48 7.74
CA TRP A 414 9.71 19.78 6.35
C TRP A 414 10.30 18.59 5.62
N ARG A 415 10.16 18.55 4.29
CA ARG A 415 10.74 17.54 3.40
C ARG A 415 11.22 18.18 2.12
N VAL A 416 12.46 17.83 1.72
CA VAL A 416 12.98 18.02 0.36
C VAL A 416 12.93 16.66 -0.33
N TYR A 417 12.45 16.64 -1.57
CA TYR A 417 12.27 15.42 -2.33
C TYR A 417 12.66 15.67 -3.78
N TRP A 418 13.36 14.73 -4.37
CA TRP A 418 13.74 14.74 -5.76
C TRP A 418 13.50 13.37 -6.37
N GLU A 419 12.98 13.36 -7.59
CA GLU A 419 12.80 12.14 -8.37
C GLU A 419 13.14 12.37 -9.84
N ARG A 420 13.68 11.32 -10.49
CA ARG A 420 13.86 11.24 -11.93
C ARG A 420 13.28 9.94 -12.44
N PHE A 421 12.46 10.02 -13.46
CA PHE A 421 11.82 8.90 -14.14
C PHE A 421 12.22 8.91 -15.61
N ILE A 422 12.85 7.85 -16.10
CA ILE A 422 13.19 7.61 -17.49
C ILE A 422 12.21 6.59 -18.05
N ASP A 423 11.49 6.95 -19.13
CA ASP A 423 10.48 6.13 -19.82
C ASP A 423 10.92 5.87 -21.25
N ASP A 424 11.55 4.73 -21.46
CA ASP A 424 12.01 4.27 -22.76
C ASP A 424 11.06 3.20 -23.31
N ARG A 425 10.76 3.30 -24.60
CA ARG A 425 10.08 2.25 -25.35
C ARG A 425 10.99 1.77 -26.48
N LYS A 426 11.19 0.45 -26.54
CA LYS A 426 12.03 -0.21 -27.52
C LYS A 426 11.22 -1.25 -28.29
N THR A 427 11.53 -1.43 -29.55
CA THR A 427 11.04 -2.52 -30.39
C THR A 427 12.17 -3.54 -30.55
N GLY A 428 11.85 -4.83 -30.41
CA GLY A 428 12.80 -5.96 -30.54
C GLY A 428 12.22 -7.03 -31.48
N PHE A 429 13.07 -7.87 -32.06
CA PHE A 429 12.68 -8.81 -33.13
C PHE A 429 11.98 -10.06 -32.61
N THR A 430 12.53 -10.67 -31.59
CA THR A 430 11.97 -11.87 -30.96
C THR A 430 12.21 -11.80 -29.45
N SER A 431 11.58 -12.69 -28.68
CA SER A 431 11.85 -12.82 -27.25
C SER A 431 13.32 -13.05 -26.96
N ASP A 432 13.99 -13.91 -27.72
CA ASP A 432 15.40 -14.25 -27.53
C ASP A 432 16.32 -13.06 -27.79
N SER A 433 16.09 -12.30 -28.86
CA SER A 433 16.86 -11.09 -29.18
C SER A 433 16.57 -9.94 -28.23
N VAL A 434 15.34 -9.88 -27.72
CA VAL A 434 14.87 -8.87 -26.79
C VAL A 434 15.66 -8.87 -25.49
N PHE A 435 16.03 -10.04 -24.99
CA PHE A 435 16.77 -10.15 -23.74
C PHE A 435 18.30 -10.01 -23.91
N ALA A 436 18.80 -10.20 -25.12
CA ALA A 436 20.23 -10.15 -25.43
C ALA A 436 20.75 -8.73 -25.63
N THR A 437 19.89 -7.77 -25.95
CA THR A 437 20.32 -6.39 -26.19
C THR A 437 20.37 -5.56 -24.92
N ASP A 438 21.36 -4.69 -24.82
CA ASP A 438 21.40 -3.69 -23.74
C ASP A 438 20.24 -2.72 -23.94
N ALA A 439 19.19 -2.97 -23.19
CA ALA A 439 17.92 -2.30 -23.31
C ALA A 439 17.96 -0.80 -23.00
N ARG A 440 19.01 -0.32 -22.33
CA ARG A 440 19.14 1.11 -21.98
C ARG A 440 19.66 1.97 -23.14
N GLU A 441 20.47 1.37 -23.99
CA GLU A 441 20.99 2.04 -25.19
C GLU A 441 20.03 1.94 -26.36
N GLY A 442 18.94 1.21 -26.22
CA GLY A 442 18.21 0.65 -27.32
C GLY A 442 17.01 1.39 -27.82
N VAL A 443 16.75 2.61 -27.40
CA VAL A 443 15.65 3.40 -27.96
C VAL A 443 16.06 4.05 -29.28
N TYR A 444 17.34 4.31 -29.43
CA TYR A 444 17.94 4.84 -30.65
C TYR A 444 19.33 4.24 -30.84
N PHE A 445 19.75 4.08 -32.09
CA PHE A 445 21.08 3.61 -32.45
C PHE A 445 21.80 4.66 -33.28
N ARG A 446 23.12 4.75 -33.13
CA ARG A 446 23.93 5.52 -34.07
C ARG A 446 24.10 4.76 -35.38
N GLY A 447 23.75 5.42 -36.48
CA GLY A 447 24.06 4.93 -37.84
C GLY A 447 25.53 5.09 -38.18
N SER A 448 25.93 4.58 -39.32
CA SER A 448 27.27 4.87 -39.88
C SER A 448 27.37 6.39 -40.12
N GLY A 449 28.33 7.06 -39.45
CA GLY A 449 28.54 8.50 -39.62
C GLY A 449 27.89 9.38 -38.55
N ASP A 450 27.76 8.91 -37.32
CA ASP A 450 27.25 9.68 -36.19
C ASP A 450 25.75 10.11 -36.24
N SER A 451 25.01 9.66 -37.26
CA SER A 451 23.56 9.92 -37.29
C SER A 451 22.79 9.00 -36.33
N LEU A 452 21.82 9.58 -35.64
CA LEU A 452 20.87 8.83 -34.82
C LEU A 452 19.81 8.14 -35.70
N ILE A 453 19.65 6.83 -35.58
CA ILE A 453 18.54 6.09 -36.17
C ILE A 453 17.45 5.92 -35.13
N ILE A 454 16.28 6.47 -35.38
CA ILE A 454 15.10 6.34 -34.56
C ILE A 454 14.20 5.27 -35.18
N TYR A 455 13.97 4.18 -34.45
CA TYR A 455 13.07 3.12 -34.90
C TYR A 455 11.61 3.55 -34.77
N PRO A 456 10.73 3.19 -35.72
CA PRO A 456 9.31 3.46 -35.61
C PRO A 456 8.74 2.91 -34.30
N GLY A 457 7.93 3.70 -33.61
CA GLY A 457 7.36 3.35 -32.32
C GLY A 457 8.28 3.45 -31.11
N SER A 458 9.56 3.80 -31.30
CA SER A 458 10.47 4.12 -30.21
C SER A 458 10.14 5.49 -29.62
N ASN A 459 10.21 5.59 -28.30
CA ASN A 459 10.16 6.86 -27.58
C ASN A 459 11.11 6.85 -26.39
N SER A 460 11.59 8.00 -26.00
CA SER A 460 12.43 8.16 -24.83
C SER A 460 12.14 9.51 -24.17
N HIS A 461 11.61 9.46 -22.96
CA HIS A 461 11.33 10.65 -22.19
C HIS A 461 12.00 10.56 -20.83
N HIS A 462 12.46 11.68 -20.30
CA HIS A 462 12.69 11.77 -18.88
C HIS A 462 11.76 12.80 -18.25
N TYR A 463 11.38 12.50 -17.02
CA TYR A 463 10.62 13.36 -16.14
C TYR A 463 11.43 13.59 -14.89
N GLU A 464 11.42 14.82 -14.41
CA GLU A 464 12.09 15.19 -13.17
C GLU A 464 11.14 15.99 -12.30
N THR A 465 11.18 15.75 -10.99
CA THR A 465 10.44 16.54 -10.01
C THR A 465 11.35 16.92 -8.87
N ALA A 466 11.36 18.22 -8.55
CA ALA A 466 11.91 18.74 -7.30
C ALA A 466 10.76 19.27 -6.44
N ALA A 467 10.69 18.85 -5.17
CA ALA A 467 9.60 19.22 -4.29
C ALA A 467 10.11 19.63 -2.91
N PHE A 468 9.50 20.67 -2.37
CA PHE A 468 9.61 21.08 -0.98
C PHE A 468 8.25 21.04 -0.31
N SER A 469 8.18 20.52 0.90
CA SER A 469 6.97 20.59 1.70
C SER A 469 7.25 20.95 3.15
N ALA A 470 6.31 21.64 3.76
CA ALA A 470 6.32 21.93 5.19
C ALA A 470 4.93 21.66 5.78
N PHE A 471 4.89 21.24 7.03
CA PHE A 471 3.62 20.98 7.71
C PHE A 471 3.69 21.38 9.19
N ILE A 472 2.52 21.66 9.71
CA ILE A 472 2.26 21.88 11.13
C ILE A 472 0.92 21.29 11.50
N SER A 473 0.84 20.61 12.62
CA SER A 473 -0.40 20.09 13.21
C SER A 473 -0.33 20.31 14.72
N GLU A 474 -1.42 20.77 15.29
CA GLU A 474 -1.51 21.07 16.72
C GLU A 474 -2.58 20.19 17.36
N SER A 475 -2.25 19.40 18.37
CA SER A 475 -3.21 18.60 19.14
C SER A 475 -3.44 19.23 20.49
N ILE A 476 -4.62 19.86 20.66
CA ILE A 476 -4.99 20.58 21.88
C ILE A 476 -5.96 19.73 22.70
N ASP A 477 -5.57 19.35 23.91
CA ASP A 477 -6.37 18.50 24.79
C ASP A 477 -7.17 19.35 25.77
N PHE A 478 -8.50 19.37 25.59
CA PHE A 478 -9.45 20.01 26.50
C PHE A 478 -10.03 19.05 27.54
N GLY A 479 -9.39 17.93 27.78
CA GLY A 479 -9.79 16.86 28.70
C GLY A 479 -10.58 15.76 28.00
N THR A 480 -11.91 15.88 27.89
CA THR A 480 -12.73 14.89 27.18
C THR A 480 -12.78 15.12 25.66
N PHE A 481 -12.31 16.26 25.19
CA PHE A 481 -12.34 16.67 23.79
C PHE A 481 -10.94 17.11 23.35
N THR A 482 -10.48 16.59 22.23
CA THR A 482 -9.22 16.97 21.60
C THR A 482 -9.51 17.60 20.24
N LEU A 483 -8.93 18.76 19.96
CA LEU A 483 -9.00 19.43 18.66
C LEU A 483 -7.64 19.40 17.98
N ARG A 484 -7.63 19.08 16.67
CA ARG A 484 -6.40 18.94 15.92
C ARG A 484 -6.45 19.69 14.57
N PRO A 485 -6.21 21.02 14.55
CA PRO A 485 -5.97 21.75 13.31
C PRO A 485 -4.62 21.38 12.70
N GLY A 486 -4.53 21.41 11.38
CA GLY A 486 -3.30 21.15 10.64
C GLY A 486 -3.26 21.86 9.29
N LEU A 487 -2.07 22.14 8.84
CA LEU A 487 -1.79 22.73 7.53
C LEU A 487 -0.52 22.11 6.95
N ARG A 488 -0.58 21.73 5.69
CA ARG A 488 0.58 21.34 4.90
C ARG A 488 0.65 22.21 3.64
N LEU A 489 1.85 22.58 3.26
CA LEU A 489 2.16 23.26 2.01
C LEU A 489 3.05 22.34 1.17
N GLU A 490 2.66 22.09 -0.06
CA GLU A 490 3.48 21.41 -1.07
C GLU A 490 3.83 22.39 -2.17
N VAL A 491 5.12 22.48 -2.51
CA VAL A 491 5.64 23.25 -3.65
C VAL A 491 6.50 22.31 -4.46
N PHE A 492 6.17 22.12 -5.71
CA PHE A 492 6.93 21.23 -6.58
C PHE A 492 6.96 21.72 -8.03
N GLU A 493 8.05 21.40 -8.69
CA GLU A 493 8.31 21.68 -10.09
C GLU A 493 8.44 20.37 -10.84
N GLN A 494 7.75 20.24 -11.98
CA GLN A 494 7.77 19.05 -12.82
C GLN A 494 8.24 19.42 -14.22
N GLU A 495 9.25 18.70 -14.70
CA GLU A 495 9.83 18.85 -16.03
C GLU A 495 9.65 17.56 -16.83
N ARG A 496 9.37 17.70 -18.13
CA ARG A 496 9.36 16.60 -19.10
C ARG A 496 10.20 16.94 -20.31
N VAL A 497 11.16 16.09 -20.63
CA VAL A 497 12.02 16.23 -21.81
C VAL A 497 11.84 15.02 -22.73
N ASP A 498 11.64 15.28 -24.01
CA ASP A 498 11.81 14.29 -25.06
C ASP A 498 13.32 14.16 -25.37
N ARG A 499 13.89 12.99 -25.03
CA ARG A 499 15.32 12.75 -25.20
C ARG A 499 15.73 12.51 -26.66
N LEU A 500 14.78 12.10 -27.51
CA LEU A 500 15.03 11.89 -28.95
C LEU A 500 15.00 13.20 -29.72
N ALA A 501 14.04 14.06 -29.41
CA ALA A 501 13.93 15.37 -30.00
C ALA A 501 14.83 16.43 -29.35
N GLY A 502 15.29 16.18 -28.12
CA GLY A 502 16.03 17.16 -27.32
C GLY A 502 15.20 18.35 -26.87
N SER A 503 13.87 18.24 -26.90
CA SER A 503 12.94 19.31 -26.57
C SER A 503 12.33 19.17 -25.19
N LEU A 504 12.22 20.31 -24.48
CA LEU A 504 11.46 20.46 -23.26
C LEU A 504 9.99 20.62 -23.63
N TYR A 505 9.12 19.73 -23.14
CA TYR A 505 7.69 19.79 -23.41
C TYR A 505 6.89 20.51 -22.34
N GLN A 506 7.30 20.41 -21.08
CA GLN A 506 6.58 21.05 -20.01
C GLN A 506 7.49 21.29 -18.81
N ASP A 507 7.34 22.51 -18.27
CA ASP A 507 7.92 22.95 -17.01
C ASP A 507 6.78 23.63 -16.24
N LYS A 508 6.43 23.09 -15.06
CA LYS A 508 5.31 23.61 -14.29
C LYS A 508 5.60 23.56 -12.79
N THR A 509 5.56 24.75 -12.17
CA THR A 509 5.61 24.87 -10.71
C THR A 509 4.20 24.92 -10.14
N LEU A 510 3.92 24.08 -9.17
CA LEU A 510 2.64 24.00 -8.49
C LEU A 510 2.82 24.27 -6.97
N VAL A 511 1.85 25.01 -6.43
CA VAL A 511 1.76 25.30 -4.99
C VAL A 511 0.40 24.83 -4.50
N VAL A 512 0.41 23.89 -3.55
CA VAL A 512 -0.81 23.24 -3.05
C VAL A 512 -0.91 23.33 -1.54
N PRO A 513 -1.78 24.20 -1.01
CA PRO A 513 -2.09 24.23 0.43
C PRO A 513 -3.10 23.13 0.76
N LEU A 514 -2.85 22.40 1.86
CA LEU A 514 -3.62 21.28 2.35
C LEU A 514 -4.03 21.54 3.82
N PRO A 515 -5.08 22.32 4.05
CA PRO A 515 -5.61 22.52 5.39
C PRO A 515 -6.45 21.32 5.84
N GLY A 516 -6.56 21.15 7.14
CA GLY A 516 -7.48 20.22 7.75
C GLY A 516 -7.69 20.45 9.23
N ILE A 517 -8.75 19.87 9.74
CA ILE A 517 -9.09 19.90 11.15
C ILE A 517 -9.72 18.56 11.55
N ALA A 518 -9.31 18.02 12.68
CA ALA A 518 -9.90 16.84 13.28
C ALA A 518 -10.32 17.11 14.70
N PHE A 519 -11.26 16.32 15.20
CA PHE A 519 -11.63 16.29 16.60
C PHE A 519 -11.81 14.86 17.08
N SER A 520 -11.64 14.64 18.37
CA SER A 520 -12.02 13.41 19.05
C SER A 520 -12.55 13.73 20.45
N SER A 521 -13.47 12.88 20.94
CA SER A 521 -14.05 13.02 22.29
C SER A 521 -14.31 11.63 22.86
N ASN A 522 -13.77 11.37 24.04
CA ASN A 522 -13.98 10.12 24.77
C ASN A 522 -15.19 10.25 25.70
N MET A 523 -16.21 9.39 25.45
CA MET A 523 -17.43 9.34 26.25
C MET A 523 -17.73 7.88 26.62
N LEU A 524 -17.63 7.56 27.92
CA LEU A 524 -18.02 6.23 28.46
C LEU A 524 -17.37 5.02 27.76
N GLY A 525 -16.08 5.11 27.39
CA GLY A 525 -15.37 4.04 26.71
C GLY A 525 -15.59 3.96 25.19
N THR A 526 -16.30 4.95 24.64
CA THR A 526 -16.48 5.14 23.20
C THR A 526 -15.84 6.45 22.79
N MET A 527 -15.00 6.44 21.78
CA MET A 527 -14.47 7.63 21.14
C MET A 527 -15.36 8.03 19.97
N LEU A 528 -15.90 9.22 20.01
CA LEU A 528 -16.43 9.94 18.87
C LEU A 528 -15.28 10.66 18.18
N PHE A 529 -15.16 10.54 16.88
CA PHE A 529 -14.14 11.26 16.09
C PHE A 529 -14.73 11.82 14.81
N GLY A 530 -14.07 12.80 14.24
CA GLY A 530 -14.40 13.32 12.94
C GLY A 530 -13.40 14.37 12.45
N GLY A 531 -13.56 14.77 11.19
CA GLY A 531 -12.68 15.76 10.62
C GLY A 531 -12.98 16.11 9.17
N VAL A 532 -12.30 17.15 8.72
CA VAL A 532 -12.33 17.63 7.34
C VAL A 532 -10.90 17.95 6.93
N HIS A 533 -10.47 17.45 5.79
CA HIS A 533 -9.13 17.74 5.28
C HIS A 533 -9.08 17.77 3.75
N ARG A 534 -8.06 18.41 3.22
CA ARG A 534 -7.80 18.46 1.79
C ARG A 534 -6.74 17.42 1.42
N GLY A 535 -7.03 16.56 0.44
CA GLY A 535 -6.09 15.66 -0.21
C GLY A 535 -5.77 16.12 -1.63
N PHE A 536 -4.67 15.61 -2.21
CA PHE A 536 -4.34 15.90 -3.60
C PHE A 536 -3.52 14.78 -4.24
N THR A 537 -3.56 14.76 -5.57
CA THR A 537 -2.71 13.92 -6.43
C THR A 537 -2.09 14.81 -7.50
N PRO A 538 -0.74 14.83 -7.63
CA PRO A 538 -0.07 15.58 -8.69
C PRO A 538 -0.43 15.06 -10.09
N PRO A 539 -0.28 15.86 -11.16
CA PRO A 539 -0.40 15.39 -12.52
C PRO A 539 0.60 14.26 -12.81
N SER A 540 0.12 13.11 -13.27
CA SER A 540 0.98 11.95 -13.57
C SER A 540 1.65 12.10 -14.93
N SER A 541 2.73 11.31 -15.17
CA SER A 541 3.38 11.23 -16.49
C SER A 541 2.41 10.80 -17.60
N GLY A 542 1.39 10.01 -17.28
CA GLY A 542 0.33 9.69 -18.23
C GLY A 542 -0.47 10.91 -18.63
N ALA A 543 -0.85 11.73 -17.67
CA ALA A 543 -1.48 13.02 -17.89
C ALA A 543 -0.56 13.98 -18.67
N LEU A 544 0.73 13.99 -18.37
CA LEU A 544 1.72 14.81 -19.09
C LEU A 544 2.07 14.28 -20.49
N LYS A 545 1.64 13.08 -20.88
CA LYS A 545 1.86 12.44 -22.19
C LYS A 545 0.74 12.64 -23.20
N ILE A 546 -0.36 13.22 -22.86
CA ILE A 546 -1.59 13.28 -23.69
C ILE A 546 -1.33 13.90 -25.06
N LEU A 547 -0.31 14.71 -25.18
CA LEU A 547 0.10 15.39 -26.40
C LEU A 547 0.34 14.50 -27.64
N ASN A 548 0.51 13.18 -27.49
CA ASN A 548 0.99 12.32 -28.58
C ASN A 548 0.01 11.25 -29.08
N PHE A 549 -1.22 11.18 -28.58
CA PHE A 549 -2.22 10.28 -29.15
C PHE A 549 -3.09 10.98 -30.18
N GLY A 550 -2.40 11.56 -31.18
CA GLY A 550 -2.90 12.04 -32.46
C GLY A 550 -4.39 12.23 -32.55
N GLU A 551 -4.85 13.39 -32.29
CA GLU A 551 -5.95 14.12 -32.93
C GLU A 551 -6.14 15.46 -32.18
N GLY A 552 -5.49 16.53 -32.66
CA GLY A 552 -6.01 17.88 -32.61
C GLY A 552 -6.21 18.57 -31.26
N LEU A 553 -5.62 18.10 -30.17
CA LEU A 553 -5.58 18.86 -28.93
C LEU A 553 -4.38 19.82 -29.01
N GLU A 554 -4.64 21.10 -29.02
CA GLU A 554 -3.59 22.09 -28.89
C GLU A 554 -2.94 22.06 -27.50
N ASP A 555 -1.67 22.49 -27.39
CA ASP A 555 -0.90 22.53 -26.13
C ASP A 555 -1.61 23.29 -25.00
N SER A 556 -2.53 24.21 -25.33
CA SER A 556 -3.34 24.97 -24.38
C SER A 556 -4.43 24.18 -23.67
N ASP A 557 -4.82 23.00 -24.19
CA ASP A 557 -5.89 22.19 -23.61
C ASP A 557 -5.41 21.24 -22.48
N LEU A 558 -4.10 21.26 -22.20
CA LEU A 558 -3.41 20.36 -21.30
C LEU A 558 -3.00 21.01 -19.98
N ASP A 559 -3.67 22.05 -19.56
CA ASP A 559 -3.48 22.60 -18.21
C ASP A 559 -4.08 21.65 -17.17
N LEU A 560 -3.42 20.46 -17.04
CA LEU A 560 -3.78 19.46 -16.05
C LEU A 560 -3.42 19.98 -14.68
N GLU A 561 -4.41 20.46 -13.99
CA GLU A 561 -4.26 20.76 -12.57
C GLU A 561 -4.09 19.48 -11.73
N ALA A 562 -3.50 19.63 -10.56
CA ALA A 562 -3.53 18.58 -9.55
C ALA A 562 -4.99 18.20 -9.22
N GLU A 563 -5.27 16.92 -9.13
CA GLU A 563 -6.54 16.43 -8.56
C GLU A 563 -6.59 16.85 -7.09
N LYS A 564 -7.71 17.38 -6.64
CA LYS A 564 -7.91 17.87 -5.28
C LYS A 564 -9.17 17.28 -4.68
N SER A 565 -9.16 16.97 -3.40
CA SER A 565 -10.35 16.48 -2.72
C SER A 565 -10.60 17.20 -1.40
N TRP A 566 -11.88 17.30 -1.03
CA TRP A 566 -12.31 17.56 0.34
C TRP A 566 -12.88 16.28 0.94
N ASN A 567 -12.18 15.76 1.94
CA ASN A 567 -12.56 14.58 2.67
C ASN A 567 -13.20 14.98 3.99
N LYS A 568 -14.39 14.45 4.25
CA LYS A 568 -15.16 14.67 5.48
C LYS A 568 -15.49 13.32 6.09
N GLU A 569 -15.37 13.20 7.40
CA GLU A 569 -15.72 11.96 8.10
C GLU A 569 -16.21 12.22 9.51
N VAL A 570 -17.03 11.29 9.98
CA VAL A 570 -17.45 11.18 11.38
C VAL A 570 -17.62 9.71 11.73
N GLY A 571 -17.22 9.33 12.93
CA GLY A 571 -17.32 7.93 13.36
C GLY A 571 -17.24 7.77 14.86
N ILE A 572 -17.49 6.54 15.27
CA ILE A 572 -17.34 6.07 16.64
C ILE A 572 -16.43 4.84 16.69
N ARG A 573 -15.68 4.74 17.75
CA ARG A 573 -14.78 3.61 18.01
C ARG A 573 -14.81 3.29 19.50
N GLY A 574 -14.76 2.01 19.84
CA GLY A 574 -14.73 1.61 21.24
C GLY A 574 -14.55 0.12 21.45
N SER A 575 -14.38 -0.23 22.72
CA SER A 575 -14.30 -1.61 23.20
C SER A 575 -15.32 -1.80 24.31
N LEU A 576 -16.25 -2.70 24.10
CA LEU A 576 -17.22 -3.17 25.09
C LEU A 576 -16.86 -4.60 25.47
N ALA A 577 -17.02 -5.03 26.66
CA ALA A 577 -16.59 -6.31 27.22
C ALA A 577 -16.21 -7.45 26.24
N LEU A 578 -17.05 -7.72 25.25
CA LEU A 578 -16.89 -8.77 24.25
C LEU A 578 -16.83 -8.26 22.80
N VAL A 579 -16.89 -6.96 22.59
CA VAL A 579 -17.02 -6.40 21.23
C VAL A 579 -16.11 -5.19 21.08
N ASP A 580 -15.18 -5.27 20.13
CA ASP A 580 -14.45 -4.11 19.64
C ASP A 580 -15.10 -3.64 18.35
N TYR A 581 -15.28 -2.32 18.20
CA TYR A 581 -16.00 -1.78 17.04
C TYR A 581 -15.43 -0.45 16.56
N GLU A 582 -15.57 -0.23 15.24
CA GLU A 582 -15.40 1.06 14.58
C GLU A 582 -16.48 1.19 13.51
N ILE A 583 -17.18 2.32 13.52
CA ILE A 583 -18.17 2.68 12.49
C ILE A 583 -17.86 4.11 12.06
N ALA A 584 -17.65 4.31 10.76
CA ALA A 584 -17.34 5.63 10.21
C ALA A 584 -18.18 5.90 8.95
N GLY A 585 -18.79 7.07 8.90
CA GLY A 585 -19.38 7.64 7.70
C GLY A 585 -18.40 8.62 7.06
N PHE A 586 -18.31 8.64 5.73
CA PHE A 586 -17.42 9.53 5.01
C PHE A 586 -18.06 10.13 3.75
N HIS A 587 -17.51 11.26 3.31
CA HIS A 587 -17.80 11.90 2.04
C HIS A 587 -16.52 12.52 1.48
N ILE A 588 -16.20 12.19 0.21
CA ILE A 588 -15.07 12.73 -0.55
C ILE A 588 -15.63 13.44 -1.78
N GLY A 589 -15.50 14.75 -1.82
CA GLY A 589 -15.77 15.55 -3.01
C GLY A 589 -14.46 15.81 -3.76
N ILE A 590 -14.36 15.36 -5.02
CA ILE A 590 -13.17 15.43 -5.84
C ILE A 590 -13.37 16.44 -6.95
N GLU A 591 -12.37 17.29 -7.16
CA GLU A 591 -12.28 18.26 -8.24
C GLU A 591 -11.14 17.87 -9.18
N ASN A 592 -11.33 18.07 -10.47
CA ASN A 592 -10.33 17.81 -11.53
C ASN A 592 -9.84 16.36 -11.58
N LEU A 593 -10.72 15.38 -11.27
CA LEU A 593 -10.34 13.97 -11.36
C LEU A 593 -9.91 13.64 -12.80
N VAL A 594 -8.70 13.13 -12.97
CA VAL A 594 -8.21 12.69 -14.28
C VAL A 594 -8.78 11.30 -14.56
N ALA A 595 -9.68 11.23 -15.54
CA ALA A 595 -10.13 9.95 -16.05
C ALA A 595 -8.95 9.26 -16.74
N ALA A 596 -8.52 8.16 -16.16
CA ALA A 596 -7.50 7.29 -16.74
C ALA A 596 -8.03 5.87 -16.72
N GLY A 597 -8.21 5.27 -17.89
CA GLY A 597 -8.71 3.91 -17.91
C GLY A 597 -9.25 3.47 -19.24
N ARG A 598 -9.96 2.36 -19.24
CA ARG A 598 -10.66 1.83 -20.40
C ARG A 598 -11.74 2.79 -20.87
N GLY A 599 -11.85 2.91 -22.17
CA GLY A 599 -12.93 3.62 -22.77
C GLY A 599 -12.81 5.14 -22.74
N THR A 600 -11.68 5.70 -22.30
CA THR A 600 -11.49 7.15 -22.33
C THR A 600 -10.03 7.55 -22.49
N ALA A 601 -9.80 8.66 -23.19
CA ALA A 601 -8.53 9.38 -23.14
C ALA A 601 -8.37 10.06 -21.76
N PHE A 602 -7.14 10.37 -21.37
CA PHE A 602 -6.88 11.15 -20.16
C PHE A 602 -7.55 12.53 -20.28
N ARG A 603 -8.53 12.80 -19.47
CA ARG A 603 -9.21 14.10 -19.39
C ARG A 603 -9.48 14.44 -17.93
N ASN A 604 -9.51 15.73 -17.63
CA ASN A 604 -10.08 16.18 -16.39
C ASN A 604 -11.60 15.94 -16.44
N LEU A 605 -12.07 15.03 -15.61
CA LEU A 605 -13.48 14.98 -15.25
C LEU A 605 -13.76 16.15 -14.30
N GLY A 606 -14.91 16.75 -14.39
CA GLY A 606 -15.31 17.86 -13.54
C GLY A 606 -15.33 17.49 -12.06
N LYS A 607 -16.50 17.15 -11.53
CA LYS A 607 -16.72 16.86 -10.11
C LYS A 607 -17.19 15.44 -9.91
N VAL A 608 -16.64 14.80 -8.87
CA VAL A 608 -16.98 13.43 -8.47
C VAL A 608 -17.23 13.39 -6.97
N ASN A 609 -18.26 12.68 -6.55
CA ASN A 609 -18.51 12.37 -5.15
C ASN A 609 -18.28 10.88 -4.88
N SER A 610 -17.69 10.59 -3.72
CA SER A 610 -17.64 9.26 -3.13
C SER A 610 -18.06 9.34 -1.67
N GLN A 611 -19.04 8.54 -1.27
CA GLN A 611 -19.55 8.53 0.10
C GLN A 611 -19.91 7.13 0.54
N GLY A 612 -19.93 6.89 1.84
CA GLY A 612 -20.26 5.56 2.33
C GLY A 612 -20.15 5.40 3.83
N VAL A 613 -20.32 4.15 4.24
CA VAL A 613 -20.20 3.72 5.64
C VAL A 613 -19.22 2.55 5.71
N GLU A 614 -18.29 2.64 6.63
CA GLU A 614 -17.31 1.64 6.96
C GLU A 614 -17.60 1.07 8.35
N VAL A 615 -17.64 -0.26 8.46
CA VAL A 615 -17.90 -0.96 9.72
C VAL A 615 -16.82 -2.00 9.94
N ARG A 616 -16.23 -2.00 11.12
CA ARG A 616 -15.42 -3.09 11.64
C ARG A 616 -15.94 -3.47 13.03
N THR A 617 -16.16 -4.76 13.23
CA THR A 617 -16.61 -5.28 14.53
C THR A 617 -15.91 -6.62 14.78
N ASP A 618 -15.29 -6.76 15.93
CA ASP A 618 -14.65 -8.01 16.38
C ASP A 618 -15.38 -8.49 17.65
N PHE A 619 -16.10 -9.61 17.56
CA PHE A 619 -16.75 -10.28 18.69
C PHE A 619 -15.74 -11.25 19.33
N LEU A 620 -15.33 -10.98 20.54
CA LEU A 620 -14.30 -11.71 21.29
C LEU A 620 -14.92 -12.79 22.18
N LEU A 621 -15.69 -13.72 21.59
CA LEU A 621 -16.44 -14.72 22.34
C LEU A 621 -15.53 -15.76 23.03
N SER A 622 -14.29 -15.90 22.59
CA SER A 622 -13.27 -16.69 23.28
C SER A 622 -12.95 -16.23 24.71
N LYS A 623 -13.26 -14.96 25.05
CA LYS A 623 -13.20 -14.45 26.43
C LYS A 623 -14.23 -15.13 27.36
N MET A 624 -15.33 -15.66 26.82
CA MET A 624 -16.31 -16.42 27.58
C MET A 624 -15.92 -17.89 27.72
N SER A 625 -15.44 -18.49 26.64
CA SER A 625 -14.94 -19.87 26.62
C SER A 625 -13.98 -20.06 25.45
N LYS A 626 -12.85 -20.75 25.67
CA LYS A 626 -11.89 -21.07 24.61
C LYS A 626 -12.46 -21.91 23.45
N LEU A 627 -13.60 -22.55 23.66
CA LEU A 627 -14.33 -23.31 22.63
C LEU A 627 -15.25 -22.43 21.78
N MET A 628 -15.47 -21.17 22.17
CA MET A 628 -16.23 -20.21 21.35
C MET A 628 -15.31 -19.51 20.36
N PRO A 629 -15.77 -19.32 19.10
CA PRO A 629 -15.00 -18.61 18.11
C PRO A 629 -15.02 -17.09 18.33
N ASN A 630 -13.94 -16.41 17.99
CA ASN A 630 -14.00 -14.98 17.72
C ASN A 630 -14.55 -14.76 16.30
N ILE A 631 -15.35 -13.72 16.12
CA ILE A 631 -15.95 -13.38 14.81
C ILE A 631 -15.62 -11.95 14.48
N GLY A 632 -14.89 -11.75 13.38
CA GLY A 632 -14.56 -10.44 12.85
C GLY A 632 -15.44 -10.14 11.64
N ILE A 633 -16.04 -8.96 11.58
CA ILE A 633 -16.83 -8.47 10.46
C ILE A 633 -16.22 -7.17 9.97
N VAL A 634 -15.94 -7.12 8.68
CA VAL A 634 -15.52 -5.90 7.97
C VAL A 634 -16.50 -5.68 6.83
N TYR A 635 -17.17 -4.55 6.85
CA TYR A 635 -18.17 -4.21 5.84
C TYR A 635 -17.98 -2.78 5.35
N THR A 636 -18.17 -2.58 4.06
CA THR A 636 -18.20 -1.25 3.45
C THR A 636 -19.42 -1.14 2.56
N TYR A 637 -20.20 -0.10 2.79
CA TYR A 637 -21.17 0.43 1.82
C TYR A 637 -20.55 1.63 1.15
N LEU A 638 -20.61 1.67 -0.18
CA LEU A 638 -19.99 2.71 -0.99
C LEU A 638 -20.94 3.17 -2.09
N SER A 639 -21.08 4.47 -2.25
CA SER A 639 -21.80 5.10 -3.35
C SER A 639 -20.89 6.14 -4.01
N THR A 640 -20.60 5.97 -5.30
CA THR A 640 -19.80 6.92 -6.08
C THR A 640 -20.63 7.48 -7.23
N GLU A 641 -20.42 8.75 -7.56
CA GLU A 641 -21.16 9.43 -8.62
C GLU A 641 -20.29 10.50 -9.30
N VAL A 642 -20.28 10.50 -10.61
CA VAL A 642 -19.79 11.64 -11.39
C VAL A 642 -20.87 12.71 -11.42
N VAL A 643 -20.62 13.83 -10.75
CA VAL A 643 -21.58 14.96 -10.65
C VAL A 643 -21.60 15.76 -11.93
N ASP A 644 -20.42 16.01 -12.50
CA ASP A 644 -20.25 16.73 -13.75
C ASP A 644 -19.03 16.19 -14.49
N GLY A 645 -19.25 15.70 -15.72
CA GLY A 645 -18.18 15.13 -16.51
C GLY A 645 -18.61 14.66 -17.89
N THR A 646 -17.72 14.84 -18.85
CA THR A 646 -17.80 14.31 -20.20
C THR A 646 -16.53 13.56 -20.55
N ILE A 647 -16.65 12.51 -21.34
CA ILE A 647 -15.52 11.77 -21.88
C ILE A 647 -15.65 11.59 -23.38
N THR A 648 -14.52 11.46 -24.07
CA THR A 648 -14.51 10.91 -25.42
C THR A 648 -14.50 9.40 -25.32
N SER A 649 -15.56 8.75 -25.81
CA SER A 649 -15.72 7.32 -25.69
C SER A 649 -14.77 6.55 -26.61
N ASN A 650 -14.07 5.57 -26.10
CA ASN A 650 -13.32 4.57 -26.87
C ASN A 650 -14.11 3.27 -27.08
N ILE A 651 -15.27 3.17 -26.45
CA ILE A 651 -16.26 2.10 -26.63
C ILE A 651 -17.46 2.68 -27.37
N GLN A 652 -18.59 1.95 -27.48
CA GLN A 652 -19.74 2.48 -28.19
C GLN A 652 -20.41 3.68 -27.46
N PRO A 653 -20.67 4.81 -28.13
CA PRO A 653 -20.26 5.20 -29.49
C PRO A 653 -18.81 5.70 -29.53
N VAL A 654 -17.98 5.09 -30.39
CA VAL A 654 -16.54 5.38 -30.48
C VAL A 654 -16.28 6.79 -31.00
N GLY A 655 -15.38 7.53 -30.33
CA GLY A 655 -14.93 8.86 -30.77
C GLY A 655 -15.92 9.99 -30.48
N GLN A 656 -17.07 9.71 -29.87
CA GLN A 656 -18.07 10.73 -29.53
C GLN A 656 -17.88 11.22 -28.08
N GLU A 657 -18.22 12.46 -27.84
CA GLU A 657 -18.36 12.99 -26.49
C GLU A 657 -19.65 12.48 -25.87
N VAL A 658 -19.52 11.86 -24.70
CA VAL A 658 -20.67 11.36 -23.93
C VAL A 658 -20.63 11.93 -22.51
N SER A 659 -21.80 12.38 -22.05
CA SER A 659 -21.94 12.75 -20.63
C SER A 659 -21.95 11.50 -19.77
N ILE A 660 -21.22 11.58 -18.65
CA ILE A 660 -21.15 10.52 -17.66
C ILE A 660 -21.73 10.97 -16.30
N ASN A 661 -22.53 12.04 -16.31
CA ASN A 661 -23.22 12.50 -15.11
C ASN A 661 -24.14 11.42 -14.56
N GLY A 662 -24.14 11.25 -13.24
CA GLY A 662 -24.89 10.20 -12.53
C GLY A 662 -24.26 8.79 -12.64
N LYS A 663 -23.17 8.64 -13.38
CA LYS A 663 -22.46 7.35 -13.52
C LYS A 663 -21.54 7.09 -12.32
N LYS A 664 -21.35 5.81 -12.01
CA LYS A 664 -20.42 5.36 -10.95
C LYS A 664 -18.97 5.37 -11.41
N LEU A 665 -18.07 5.54 -10.47
CA LEU A 665 -16.64 5.35 -10.74
C LEU A 665 -16.34 3.88 -11.08
N PRO A 666 -15.45 3.62 -12.05
CA PRO A 666 -14.98 2.28 -12.33
C PRO A 666 -14.27 1.63 -11.12
N TYR A 667 -14.46 0.31 -10.96
CA TYR A 667 -13.86 -0.50 -9.88
C TYR A 667 -14.27 -0.06 -8.47
N SER A 668 -15.47 0.48 -8.33
CA SER A 668 -16.06 0.96 -7.09
C SER A 668 -17.26 0.09 -6.70
N PRO A 669 -17.08 -1.01 -5.95
CA PRO A 669 -18.16 -1.90 -5.55
C PRO A 669 -19.07 -1.21 -4.52
N ASP A 670 -20.41 -1.38 -4.66
CA ASP A 670 -21.36 -0.83 -3.70
C ASP A 670 -21.24 -1.49 -2.33
N HIS A 671 -20.93 -2.80 -2.31
CA HIS A 671 -20.83 -3.58 -1.08
C HIS A 671 -19.59 -4.46 -1.10
N THR A 672 -18.82 -4.40 -0.04
CA THR A 672 -17.81 -5.40 0.28
C THR A 672 -18.02 -5.92 1.68
N LEU A 673 -17.91 -7.23 1.86
CA LEU A 673 -18.06 -7.89 3.16
C LEU A 673 -16.94 -8.91 3.33
N ASN A 674 -16.33 -8.89 4.52
CA ASN A 674 -15.42 -9.94 4.96
C ASN A 674 -15.82 -10.39 6.35
N VAL A 675 -16.09 -11.69 6.52
CA VAL A 675 -16.44 -12.31 7.79
C VAL A 675 -15.39 -13.36 8.11
N GLY A 676 -14.65 -13.16 9.20
CA GLY A 676 -13.66 -14.10 9.70
C GLY A 676 -14.14 -14.79 10.98
N VAL A 677 -14.06 -16.11 11.01
CA VAL A 677 -14.35 -16.92 12.18
C VAL A 677 -13.05 -17.58 12.64
N GLU A 678 -12.63 -17.27 13.86
CA GLU A 678 -11.38 -17.73 14.44
C GLU A 678 -11.64 -18.59 15.67
N LEU A 679 -11.07 -19.79 15.69
CA LEU A 679 -11.20 -20.75 16.79
C LEU A 679 -9.82 -21.16 17.31
N ASN A 680 -9.63 -21.01 18.63
CA ASN A 680 -8.41 -21.40 19.32
C ASN A 680 -8.75 -22.30 20.53
N PRO A 681 -9.18 -23.56 20.29
CA PRO A 681 -9.69 -24.44 21.34
C PRO A 681 -8.60 -24.85 22.34
N ILE A 682 -7.36 -24.92 21.88
CA ILE A 682 -6.16 -25.16 22.70
C ILE A 682 -5.06 -24.18 22.27
N SER A 683 -4.22 -23.78 23.18
CA SER A 683 -3.18 -22.75 22.95
C SER A 683 -2.18 -23.09 21.82
N SER A 684 -2.08 -24.39 21.47
CA SER A 684 -1.21 -24.84 20.37
C SER A 684 -1.89 -24.92 19.01
N PHE A 685 -3.21 -24.76 18.90
CA PHE A 685 -3.96 -24.92 17.65
C PHE A 685 -4.85 -23.71 17.39
N LEU A 686 -4.70 -23.16 16.23
CA LEU A 686 -5.51 -22.06 15.71
C LEU A 686 -6.12 -22.45 14.38
N PHE A 687 -7.38 -22.14 14.20
CA PHE A 687 -8.13 -22.30 12.96
C PHE A 687 -8.86 -21.01 12.63
N ARG A 688 -8.87 -20.64 11.35
CA ARG A 688 -9.57 -19.46 10.84
C ARG A 688 -10.22 -19.76 9.49
N LEU A 689 -11.47 -19.36 9.35
CA LEU A 689 -12.23 -19.35 8.10
C LEU A 689 -12.62 -17.91 7.79
N ASP A 690 -12.39 -17.47 6.56
CA ASP A 690 -12.78 -16.17 6.06
C ASP A 690 -13.72 -16.33 4.86
N TYR A 691 -14.84 -15.63 4.92
CA TYR A 691 -15.79 -15.45 3.81
C TYR A 691 -15.67 -14.02 3.30
N LYS A 692 -15.42 -13.85 2.00
CA LYS A 692 -15.35 -12.56 1.31
C LYS A 692 -16.44 -12.48 0.27
N TYR A 693 -17.13 -11.35 0.22
CA TYR A 693 -18.10 -11.00 -0.81
C TYR A 693 -17.77 -9.63 -1.42
N VAL A 694 -17.88 -9.51 -2.74
CA VAL A 694 -17.76 -8.27 -3.49
C VAL A 694 -18.97 -8.17 -4.43
N SER A 695 -19.68 -7.04 -4.38
CA SER A 695 -20.83 -6.80 -5.28
C SER A 695 -20.38 -6.54 -6.72
N LYS A 696 -21.31 -6.54 -7.66
CA LYS A 696 -21.10 -6.17 -9.07
C LYS A 696 -20.34 -4.83 -9.18
N VAL A 697 -19.40 -4.74 -10.13
CA VAL A 697 -18.54 -3.56 -10.34
C VAL A 697 -18.54 -3.20 -11.81
N TYR A 698 -18.71 -1.91 -12.14
CA TYR A 698 -18.46 -1.41 -13.48
C TYR A 698 -16.97 -1.20 -13.72
N THR A 699 -16.50 -1.43 -14.95
CA THR A 699 -15.08 -1.29 -15.30
C THR A 699 -14.77 -0.07 -16.17
N ASP A 700 -15.79 0.64 -16.61
CA ASP A 700 -15.74 1.83 -17.46
C ASP A 700 -16.62 2.96 -16.91
N PHE A 701 -16.36 4.20 -17.37
CA PHE A 701 -17.10 5.39 -16.93
C PHE A 701 -18.51 5.51 -17.51
N GLN A 702 -18.84 4.76 -18.56
CA GLN A 702 -20.19 4.77 -19.14
C GLN A 702 -21.12 3.80 -18.38
N ASN A 703 -20.59 2.98 -17.49
CA ASN A 703 -21.25 1.93 -16.74
C ASN A 703 -22.04 0.99 -17.66
N LEU A 704 -21.36 0.42 -18.63
CA LEU A 704 -21.97 -0.55 -19.55
C LEU A 704 -22.50 -1.76 -18.76
N GLU A 705 -23.75 -2.11 -19.05
CA GLU A 705 -24.37 -3.32 -18.46
C GLU A 705 -24.00 -4.57 -19.24
N ASP A 706 -23.86 -4.44 -20.55
CA ASP A 706 -23.49 -5.52 -21.44
C ASP A 706 -22.04 -5.36 -21.89
N GLU A 707 -21.45 -6.42 -22.34
CA GLU A 707 -20.10 -6.42 -22.86
C GLU A 707 -20.03 -5.80 -24.26
N ASP A 708 -18.91 -5.14 -24.54
CA ASP A 708 -18.70 -4.47 -25.83
C ASP A 708 -18.41 -5.51 -26.95
N ASP A 709 -19.31 -5.63 -27.91
CA ASP A 709 -19.24 -6.56 -29.03
C ASP A 709 -18.99 -5.85 -30.39
N ARG A 710 -18.10 -4.86 -30.40
CA ARG A 710 -17.81 -4.01 -31.58
C ARG A 710 -17.41 -4.78 -32.85
N VAL A 711 -16.86 -5.98 -32.71
CA VAL A 711 -16.36 -6.80 -33.83
C VAL A 711 -17.19 -8.04 -34.07
N GLY A 712 -18.36 -8.17 -33.45
CA GLY A 712 -19.21 -9.36 -33.52
C GLY A 712 -18.67 -10.53 -32.67
N TYR A 713 -17.79 -10.26 -31.73
CA TYR A 713 -17.25 -11.22 -30.76
C TYR A 713 -17.13 -10.53 -29.40
N ASN A 714 -17.59 -11.22 -28.38
CA ASN A 714 -17.41 -10.74 -27.02
C ASN A 714 -15.95 -10.90 -26.60
N LEU A 715 -15.16 -9.85 -26.78
CA LEU A 715 -13.75 -9.81 -26.40
C LEU A 715 -13.50 -9.61 -24.91
N GLY A 716 -14.57 -9.41 -24.12
CA GLY A 716 -14.44 -9.21 -22.67
C GLY A 716 -13.73 -7.92 -22.27
N ILE A 717 -13.58 -6.95 -23.19
CA ILE A 717 -12.82 -5.71 -22.95
C ILE A 717 -13.53 -4.77 -21.99
N SER A 718 -14.84 -4.64 -22.14
CA SER A 718 -15.70 -3.77 -21.32
C SER A 718 -16.88 -4.58 -20.77
N GLY A 719 -17.65 -3.96 -19.89
CA GLY A 719 -18.75 -4.59 -19.20
C GLY A 719 -18.49 -4.75 -17.70
N PRO A 720 -19.51 -5.14 -16.93
CA PRO A 720 -19.37 -5.28 -15.49
C PRO A 720 -18.56 -6.53 -15.10
N ILE A 721 -17.99 -6.48 -13.92
CA ILE A 721 -17.53 -7.66 -13.21
C ILE A 721 -18.69 -8.14 -12.34
N PRO A 722 -19.20 -9.36 -12.51
CA PRO A 722 -20.25 -9.92 -11.67
C PRO A 722 -19.85 -9.97 -10.20
N SER A 723 -20.83 -10.00 -9.30
CA SER A 723 -20.55 -10.27 -7.88
C SER A 723 -19.95 -11.64 -7.68
N TYR A 724 -19.06 -11.76 -6.71
CA TYR A 724 -18.43 -13.05 -6.38
C TYR A 724 -18.20 -13.19 -4.88
N SER A 725 -18.03 -14.45 -4.45
CA SER A 725 -17.72 -14.80 -3.06
C SER A 725 -16.56 -15.78 -3.00
N LEU A 726 -15.67 -15.60 -2.04
CA LEU A 726 -14.51 -16.46 -1.83
C LEU A 726 -14.50 -16.98 -0.39
N ILE A 727 -14.04 -18.22 -0.22
CA ILE A 727 -13.81 -18.82 1.08
C ILE A 727 -12.33 -19.13 1.21
N ASN A 728 -11.71 -18.59 2.26
CA ASN A 728 -10.32 -18.84 2.61
C ASN A 728 -10.25 -19.57 3.96
N LEU A 729 -9.24 -20.41 4.12
CA LEU A 729 -9.00 -21.17 5.33
C LEU A 729 -7.54 -21.05 5.74
N SER A 730 -7.28 -20.87 7.02
CA SER A 730 -5.94 -20.96 7.57
C SER A 730 -5.95 -21.71 8.90
N SER A 731 -4.88 -22.43 9.16
CA SER A 731 -4.67 -23.08 10.44
C SER A 731 -3.20 -23.12 10.80
N SER A 732 -2.92 -23.18 12.10
CA SER A 732 -1.55 -23.38 12.58
C SER A 732 -1.55 -24.27 13.81
N TYR A 733 -0.47 -25.06 13.94
CA TYR A 733 -0.24 -25.95 15.08
C TYR A 733 1.16 -25.75 15.62
N GLN A 734 1.26 -25.37 16.88
CA GLN A 734 2.52 -25.21 17.61
C GLN A 734 3.01 -26.58 18.08
N LEU A 735 3.99 -27.17 17.37
CA LEU A 735 4.60 -28.46 17.72
C LEU A 735 5.47 -28.40 18.97
N SER A 736 6.19 -27.30 19.15
CA SER A 736 7.04 -27.03 20.30
C SER A 736 7.19 -25.51 20.48
N GLN A 737 7.87 -25.07 21.52
CA GLN A 737 8.14 -23.63 21.71
C GLN A 737 8.86 -22.97 20.52
N LYS A 738 9.57 -23.75 19.70
CA LYS A 738 10.38 -23.26 18.57
C LYS A 738 9.84 -23.62 17.20
N MET A 739 8.88 -24.53 17.11
CA MET A 739 8.44 -25.09 15.83
C MET A 739 6.92 -25.01 15.66
N LYS A 740 6.48 -24.43 14.55
CA LYS A 740 5.08 -24.27 14.19
C LYS A 740 4.84 -24.79 12.77
N LEU A 741 3.81 -25.59 12.60
CA LEU A 741 3.25 -25.96 11.29
C LEU A 741 2.10 -25.01 10.94
N PHE A 742 1.90 -24.75 9.66
CA PHE A 742 0.75 -23.99 9.23
C PHE A 742 0.23 -24.48 7.87
N PHE A 743 -1.05 -24.23 7.66
CA PHE A 743 -1.77 -24.51 6.43
C PHE A 743 -2.54 -23.27 6.01
N THR A 744 -2.58 -23.00 4.71
CA THR A 744 -3.45 -21.99 4.11
C THR A 744 -4.10 -22.51 2.83
N GLY A 745 -5.39 -22.27 2.69
CA GLY A 745 -6.15 -22.48 1.46
C GLY A 745 -6.84 -21.18 1.07
N LYS A 746 -6.52 -20.66 -0.08
CA LYS A 746 -7.16 -19.49 -0.67
C LYS A 746 -8.14 -19.95 -1.73
N ASN A 747 -9.32 -19.30 -1.78
CA ASN A 747 -10.39 -19.70 -2.70
C ASN A 747 -10.60 -21.24 -2.69
N ILE A 748 -10.86 -21.81 -1.51
CA ILE A 748 -10.87 -23.28 -1.32
C ILE A 748 -11.99 -23.96 -2.10
N THR A 749 -13.03 -23.22 -2.46
CA THR A 749 -14.15 -23.68 -3.31
C THR A 749 -13.82 -23.68 -4.79
N ASP A 750 -12.66 -23.13 -5.16
CA ASP A 750 -12.19 -22.98 -6.53
C ASP A 750 -13.16 -22.18 -7.42
N GLU A 751 -13.74 -21.13 -6.83
CA GLU A 751 -14.64 -20.21 -7.55
C GLU A 751 -13.94 -19.60 -8.76
N ILE A 752 -14.62 -19.64 -9.90
CA ILE A 752 -14.17 -19.01 -11.14
C ILE A 752 -14.84 -17.63 -11.25
N TYR A 753 -14.04 -16.58 -11.22
CA TYR A 753 -14.55 -15.22 -11.27
C TYR A 753 -13.65 -14.30 -12.09
N ILE A 754 -14.20 -13.19 -12.55
CA ILE A 754 -13.45 -12.16 -13.25
C ILE A 754 -12.73 -11.30 -12.20
N GLY A 755 -11.40 -11.32 -12.20
CA GLY A 755 -10.57 -10.52 -11.30
C GLY A 755 -10.52 -9.05 -11.72
N SER A 756 -10.38 -8.81 -13.01
CA SER A 756 -10.41 -7.46 -13.60
C SER A 756 -10.66 -7.53 -15.11
N ARG A 757 -11.00 -6.37 -15.69
CA ARG A 757 -11.05 -6.19 -17.14
C ARG A 757 -10.02 -5.13 -17.51
N LEU A 758 -8.75 -5.53 -17.59
CA LEU A 758 -7.66 -4.61 -17.91
C LEU A 758 -7.39 -4.60 -19.40
N HIS A 759 -7.42 -3.42 -19.96
CA HIS A 759 -6.95 -3.15 -21.29
C HIS A 759 -5.50 -2.64 -21.24
N SER A 760 -4.64 -3.19 -22.06
CA SER A 760 -3.21 -2.85 -22.02
C SER A 760 -2.92 -1.42 -22.41
N ASN A 761 -3.75 -0.82 -23.25
CA ASN A 761 -3.54 0.52 -23.75
C ASN A 761 -4.86 1.28 -23.85
N PRO A 762 -5.12 2.27 -22.98
CA PRO A 762 -6.36 3.05 -23.05
C PRO A 762 -6.52 3.87 -24.33
N GLY A 763 -5.44 4.07 -25.10
CA GLY A 763 -5.47 4.74 -26.38
C GLY A 763 -5.67 3.83 -27.59
N GLN A 764 -5.74 2.49 -27.40
CA GLN A 764 -6.03 1.58 -28.51
C GLN A 764 -7.49 1.67 -28.93
N LYS A 765 -7.71 2.02 -30.18
CA LYS A 765 -9.04 2.15 -30.78
C LYS A 765 -9.57 0.82 -31.30
N ASP A 766 -8.71 -0.17 -31.53
CA ASP A 766 -9.05 -1.45 -32.12
C ASP A 766 -9.20 -2.55 -31.07
N ALA A 767 -10.42 -3.01 -30.87
CA ALA A 767 -10.74 -4.07 -29.94
C ALA A 767 -10.21 -5.45 -30.36
N ASN A 768 -9.79 -5.62 -31.61
CA ASN A 768 -9.22 -6.88 -32.10
C ASN A 768 -7.82 -7.15 -31.51
N ILE A 769 -7.16 -6.12 -30.98
CA ILE A 769 -5.75 -6.20 -30.57
C ILE A 769 -5.58 -6.82 -29.20
N SER A 770 -6.60 -6.81 -28.34
CA SER A 770 -6.51 -7.41 -27.00
C SER A 770 -7.88 -7.76 -26.45
N SER A 771 -7.95 -8.89 -25.81
CA SER A 771 -9.03 -9.32 -24.94
C SER A 771 -8.85 -8.77 -23.53
N GLY A 772 -9.92 -8.66 -22.76
CA GLY A 772 -9.95 -7.85 -21.54
C GLY A 772 -10.08 -8.59 -20.22
N ILE A 773 -10.58 -9.80 -20.18
CA ILE A 773 -10.83 -10.51 -18.94
C ILE A 773 -9.53 -11.06 -18.37
N LEU A 774 -9.14 -10.55 -17.19
CA LEU A 774 -8.15 -11.20 -16.35
C LEU A 774 -8.88 -12.03 -15.29
N PRO A 775 -8.72 -13.35 -15.31
CA PRO A 775 -9.37 -14.24 -14.33
C PRO A 775 -8.88 -13.93 -12.92
N GLY A 776 -9.77 -14.07 -11.94
CA GLY A 776 -9.40 -14.05 -10.54
C GLY A 776 -8.58 -15.27 -10.14
N ALA A 777 -7.83 -15.12 -9.05
CA ALA A 777 -6.98 -16.20 -8.55
C ALA A 777 -7.81 -17.45 -8.20
N ARG A 778 -7.39 -18.61 -8.75
CA ARG A 778 -7.97 -19.91 -8.48
C ARG A 778 -7.52 -20.43 -7.12
N ARG A 779 -7.97 -21.60 -6.73
CA ARG A 779 -7.57 -22.25 -5.48
C ARG A 779 -6.05 -22.33 -5.37
N GLN A 780 -5.55 -22.01 -4.18
CA GLN A 780 -4.15 -22.13 -3.80
C GLN A 780 -4.04 -22.72 -2.41
N ILE A 781 -3.55 -23.95 -2.30
CA ILE A 781 -3.31 -24.63 -1.02
C ILE A 781 -1.80 -24.59 -0.73
N ASN A 782 -1.41 -24.18 0.47
CA ASN A 782 -0.04 -24.15 0.92
C ASN A 782 0.11 -24.81 2.30
N LEU A 783 1.25 -25.46 2.49
CA LEU A 783 1.72 -26.02 3.76
C LEU A 783 3.07 -25.39 4.09
N GLY A 784 3.32 -25.17 5.36
CA GLY A 784 4.63 -24.67 5.77
C GLY A 784 5.01 -24.96 7.20
N ILE A 785 6.28 -24.69 7.46
CA ILE A 785 6.90 -24.84 8.77
C ILE A 785 7.67 -23.58 9.12
N GLU A 786 7.56 -23.15 10.36
CA GLU A 786 8.31 -22.03 10.94
C GLU A 786 9.12 -22.55 12.12
N TYR A 787 10.40 -22.20 12.15
CA TYR A 787 11.33 -22.52 13.24
C TYR A 787 11.96 -21.24 13.79
N THR A 788 11.83 -21.03 15.10
CA THR A 788 12.40 -19.89 15.83
C THR A 788 13.53 -20.38 16.73
N PHE A 789 14.69 -19.73 16.73
CA PHE A 789 15.87 -20.11 17.50
C PHE A 789 16.47 -18.98 18.33
#